data_5e002f7b6a933c323cf28a6fbe309347
#
_entry.id   5e002f7b6a933c323cf28a6fbe309347
#
_cell.length_a   1.000
_cell.length_b   1.000
_cell.length_c   1.000
_cell.angle_alpha   90.00
_cell.angle_beta   90.00
_cell.angle_gamma   90.00
#
_symmetry.space_group_name_H-M   'P 1'
#
loop_
_entity.id
_entity.type
_entity.pdbx_description
1 polymer ?
#
loop_
_entity_poly.entity_id
_entity_poly.type
_entity_poly.pdbx_seq_one_letter_code
_entity_poly.pdbx_strand_id
1 'polypeptide(L)'
;MYLPAKTGVQVEGMYRHVVIIFMACLSLVARAQYNIDKLLRNGQVALHYEDYVLSIQYFNQIIALKPYLYEPWQYRAVAKFYLDDFTGAEADISKAIELNPYIHQFFDLRAITKIRQERYDEAIADYNRAIRLQPRQQSYWFNRAVCLMNEKKYDEALLQTDTIVQKWANAANAYSLKAEIYLHQKDTTQAAKSLDKSLKIDPYDGNTWTTRAYISLARRKWKDADEELSRAIHLKPNVANNYVNRALARLNYNNLRGAMADYDLALDLAPNDFLAHYNRGLLRMQLGDDNRAIEDFDFVIKMEPKNVMAIFNRALLHDRTGDLRSAIRDYSAVIDQFPNFWTGLSYRANCYRRLGMTAKAEMDEFRIFKAQMDKRSGVQKRWSNNKLKAMRKRSEIDPEKYNQIVVADENTVEREYESEYRGQIQHRKVDVARMPMFEVSYLSYHNGMNTYQAFNKEIEDFNELHPLKYPLNITCNPAQLTEEQSKAFLSLIDQLSASIQDAKDMKAVHAWLLQRAVAYSVTQNFDEAINDLNVYLDQDSTSTIAYWQRAVCQFMMNDFNVSHGVDIQLKAAKTLDDFNQAIKLDGQNAYLYYNRGNFHAARKDYQLAIDDYTKAIELDSRLAEAYYNRGIIRLENTHTKNAGIADLSKAGELGIYDAYGVIKRKTAKK
;
A
#
# COMPACT_ATOMS: atom_id res chain seq x y z
N MET A 1 -73.84 -34.80 51.51
CA MET A 1 -73.95 -34.71 50.07
C MET A 1 -72.60 -34.20 49.49
N TYR A 2 -71.99 -35.09 48.82
CA TYR A 2 -70.58 -34.93 48.35
C TYR A 2 -70.50 -34.03 47.10
N LEU A 3 -69.54 -33.10 47.03
CA LEU A 3 -69.08 -32.52 45.84
C LEU A 3 -67.58 -32.90 45.59
N PRO A 4 -67.17 -33.26 44.38
CA PRO A 4 -65.84 -33.85 44.18
C PRO A 4 -64.76 -32.78 43.91
N ALA A 5 -63.65 -32.94 44.59
CA ALA A 5 -62.38 -32.26 44.30
C ALA A 5 -61.78 -32.96 43.06
N LYS A 6 -61.77 -32.27 41.92
CA LYS A 6 -60.97 -32.59 40.72
C LYS A 6 -60.59 -31.35 39.89
N THR A 7 -59.69 -30.51 40.39
CA THR A 7 -59.07 -29.44 39.60
C THR A 7 -57.61 -29.20 39.91
N GLY A 8 -57.01 -29.94 40.90
CA GLY A 8 -55.61 -29.71 41.28
C GLY A 8 -54.56 -30.39 40.38
N VAL A 9 -54.90 -31.54 39.77
CA VAL A 9 -53.89 -32.35 39.05
C VAL A 9 -53.56 -31.86 37.64
N GLN A 10 -54.47 -31.16 36.97
CA GLN A 10 -54.22 -30.64 35.61
C GLN A 10 -53.35 -29.37 35.64
N VAL A 11 -53.43 -28.54 36.67
CA VAL A 11 -52.63 -27.30 36.78
C VAL A 11 -51.17 -27.61 37.12
N GLU A 12 -50.90 -28.60 37.97
CA GLU A 12 -49.52 -29.06 38.29
C GLU A 12 -48.81 -29.68 37.06
N GLY A 13 -49.55 -30.44 36.22
CA GLY A 13 -49.01 -30.98 34.99
C GLY A 13 -48.60 -29.91 33.98
N MET A 14 -49.42 -28.89 33.85
CA MET A 14 -49.17 -27.78 32.93
C MET A 14 -47.98 -26.93 33.39
N TYR A 15 -47.84 -26.64 34.68
CA TYR A 15 -46.67 -25.95 35.25
C TYR A 15 -45.36 -26.74 35.05
N ARG A 16 -45.38 -28.04 35.23
CA ARG A 16 -44.22 -28.93 34.94
C ARG A 16 -43.79 -28.88 33.47
N HIS A 17 -44.73 -28.91 32.55
CA HIS A 17 -44.41 -28.81 31.10
C HIS A 17 -43.89 -27.43 30.74
N VAL A 18 -44.42 -26.33 31.28
CA VAL A 18 -43.93 -24.98 31.07
C VAL A 18 -42.54 -24.80 31.65
N VAL A 19 -42.23 -25.32 32.83
CA VAL A 19 -40.89 -25.30 33.44
C VAL A 19 -39.89 -26.14 32.64
N ILE A 20 -40.31 -27.32 32.14
CA ILE A 20 -39.45 -28.14 31.29
C ILE A 20 -39.17 -27.48 29.96
N ILE A 21 -40.16 -26.84 29.32
CA ILE A 21 -39.98 -26.06 28.08
C ILE A 21 -39.08 -24.84 28.35
N PHE A 22 -39.28 -24.14 29.45
CA PHE A 22 -38.44 -23.00 29.83
C PHE A 22 -36.98 -23.41 30.15
N MET A 23 -36.79 -24.56 30.82
CA MET A 23 -35.46 -25.14 31.04
C MET A 23 -34.84 -25.65 29.74
N ALA A 24 -35.62 -26.24 28.82
CA ALA A 24 -35.17 -26.66 27.51
C ALA A 24 -34.78 -25.44 26.64
N CYS A 25 -35.55 -24.34 26.66
CA CYS A 25 -35.22 -23.10 26.02
C CYS A 25 -33.96 -22.44 26.63
N LEU A 26 -33.82 -22.44 27.96
CA LEU A 26 -32.60 -22.02 28.64
C LEU A 26 -31.39 -22.88 28.30
N SER A 27 -31.56 -24.20 28.14
CA SER A 27 -30.48 -25.10 27.73
C SER A 27 -30.09 -24.93 26.24
N LEU A 28 -31.03 -24.53 25.37
CA LEU A 28 -30.75 -24.17 23.96
C LEU A 28 -30.00 -22.86 23.86
N VAL A 29 -30.36 -21.86 24.69
CA VAL A 29 -29.60 -20.59 24.78
C VAL A 29 -28.21 -20.81 25.38
N ALA A 30 -28.05 -21.73 26.33
CA ALA A 30 -26.75 -22.07 26.92
C ALA A 30 -25.79 -22.82 25.95
N ARG A 31 -26.30 -23.45 24.89
CA ARG A 31 -25.46 -24.12 23.88
C ARG A 31 -24.86 -23.15 22.84
N ALA A 32 -25.32 -21.90 22.78
CA ALA A 32 -24.78 -20.87 21.91
C ALA A 32 -23.69 -20.01 22.59
N GLN A 33 -23.15 -20.43 23.75
CA GLN A 33 -22.00 -19.73 24.33
C GLN A 33 -20.76 -20.00 23.48
N TYR A 34 -20.37 -18.98 22.65
CA TYR A 34 -19.08 -18.99 22.02
C TYR A 34 -17.99 -19.21 23.06
N ASN A 35 -17.19 -20.25 22.87
CA ASN A 35 -16.06 -20.54 23.76
C ASN A 35 -14.95 -19.50 23.47
N ILE A 36 -14.94 -18.39 24.20
CA ILE A 36 -14.02 -17.25 24.05
C ILE A 36 -12.57 -17.74 24.13
N ASP A 37 -12.26 -18.68 25.05
CA ASP A 37 -10.91 -19.21 25.21
C ASP A 37 -10.46 -20.00 23.97
N LYS A 38 -11.39 -20.71 23.32
CA LYS A 38 -11.11 -21.40 22.06
C LYS A 38 -10.88 -20.42 20.92
N LEU A 39 -11.70 -19.37 20.80
CA LEU A 39 -11.52 -18.29 19.80
C LEU A 39 -10.20 -17.57 20.01
N LEU A 40 -9.85 -17.25 21.27
CA LEU A 40 -8.59 -16.58 21.60
C LEU A 40 -7.39 -17.45 21.21
N ARG A 41 -7.40 -18.73 21.59
CA ARG A 41 -6.33 -19.66 21.18
C ARG A 41 -6.23 -19.81 19.66
N ASN A 42 -7.34 -19.95 18.95
CA ASN A 42 -7.34 -20.05 17.51
C ASN A 42 -6.77 -18.79 16.85
N GLY A 43 -7.14 -17.60 17.35
CA GLY A 43 -6.59 -16.33 16.90
C GLY A 43 -5.07 -16.22 17.16
N GLN A 44 -4.59 -16.65 18.32
CA GLN A 44 -3.17 -16.69 18.66
C GLN A 44 -2.40 -17.69 17.78
N VAL A 45 -2.97 -18.86 17.51
CA VAL A 45 -2.39 -19.87 16.60
C VAL A 45 -2.29 -19.31 15.19
N ALA A 46 -3.35 -18.68 14.67
CA ALA A 46 -3.32 -18.03 13.36
C ALA A 46 -2.25 -16.95 13.30
N LEU A 47 -2.14 -16.11 14.36
CA LEU A 47 -1.11 -15.07 14.46
C LEU A 47 0.31 -15.68 14.46
N HIS A 48 0.54 -16.77 15.19
CA HIS A 48 1.82 -17.46 15.24
C HIS A 48 2.23 -18.06 13.89
N TYR A 49 1.26 -18.53 13.11
CA TYR A 49 1.50 -19.02 11.75
C TYR A 49 1.43 -17.93 10.68
N GLU A 50 1.49 -16.66 11.08
CA GLU A 50 1.49 -15.50 10.18
C GLU A 50 0.22 -15.36 9.32
N ASP A 51 -0.89 -16.03 9.72
CA ASP A 51 -2.19 -15.85 9.08
C ASP A 51 -2.94 -14.69 9.75
N TYR A 52 -2.44 -13.48 9.50
CA TYR A 52 -2.89 -12.27 10.18
C TYR A 52 -4.37 -11.95 9.93
N VAL A 53 -4.85 -12.17 8.72
CA VAL A 53 -6.26 -11.90 8.37
C VAL A 53 -7.19 -12.85 9.10
N LEU A 54 -6.85 -14.15 9.17
CA LEU A 54 -7.63 -15.13 9.93
C LEU A 54 -7.61 -14.81 11.43
N SER A 55 -6.46 -14.37 11.96
CA SER A 55 -6.37 -13.99 13.36
C SER A 55 -7.28 -12.78 13.68
N ILE A 56 -7.35 -11.78 12.78
CA ILE A 56 -8.26 -10.65 12.90
C ILE A 56 -9.72 -11.10 12.94
N GLN A 57 -10.11 -12.09 12.13
CA GLN A 57 -11.47 -12.63 12.14
C GLN A 57 -11.86 -13.19 13.52
N TYR A 58 -10.97 -13.98 14.13
CA TYR A 58 -11.21 -14.50 15.47
C TYR A 58 -11.30 -13.40 16.53
N PHE A 59 -10.38 -12.42 16.50
CA PHE A 59 -10.39 -11.32 17.46
C PHE A 59 -11.59 -10.39 17.27
N ASN A 60 -12.05 -10.15 16.04
CA ASN A 60 -13.29 -9.41 15.76
C ASN A 60 -14.49 -10.06 16.43
N GLN A 61 -14.61 -11.39 16.37
CA GLN A 61 -15.70 -12.13 17.03
C GLN A 61 -15.65 -11.94 18.56
N ILE A 62 -14.46 -12.01 19.16
CA ILE A 62 -14.32 -11.83 20.62
C ILE A 62 -14.64 -10.38 21.00
N ILE A 63 -14.14 -9.39 20.27
CA ILE A 63 -14.39 -7.96 20.52
C ILE A 63 -15.89 -7.63 20.43
N ALA A 64 -16.58 -8.20 19.45
CA ALA A 64 -18.01 -8.01 19.30
C ALA A 64 -18.81 -8.56 20.49
N LEU A 65 -18.35 -9.67 21.10
CA LEU A 65 -19.00 -10.32 22.22
C LEU A 65 -18.57 -9.73 23.58
N LYS A 66 -17.29 -9.39 23.73
CA LYS A 66 -16.67 -8.95 24.99
C LYS A 66 -15.67 -7.81 24.75
N PRO A 67 -16.14 -6.60 24.43
CA PRO A 67 -15.27 -5.45 24.08
C PRO A 67 -14.41 -4.93 25.24
N TYR A 68 -14.69 -5.37 26.47
CA TYR A 68 -13.97 -4.98 27.68
C TYR A 68 -12.71 -5.81 27.96
N LEU A 69 -12.46 -6.90 27.20
CA LEU A 69 -11.22 -7.67 27.28
C LEU A 69 -10.12 -6.96 26.49
N TYR A 70 -8.94 -6.77 27.08
CA TYR A 70 -7.83 -6.07 26.42
C TYR A 70 -7.05 -6.98 25.46
N GLU A 71 -6.99 -8.29 25.71
CA GLU A 71 -6.19 -9.25 24.95
C GLU A 71 -6.58 -9.30 23.45
N PRO A 72 -7.88 -9.38 23.08
CA PRO A 72 -8.24 -9.41 21.65
C PRO A 72 -7.82 -8.12 20.90
N TRP A 73 -7.92 -6.95 21.57
CA TRP A 73 -7.49 -5.68 20.99
C TRP A 73 -5.98 -5.67 20.77
N GLN A 74 -5.20 -6.13 21.76
CA GLN A 74 -3.74 -6.25 21.65
C GLN A 74 -3.34 -7.16 20.48
N TYR A 75 -3.88 -8.36 20.41
CA TYR A 75 -3.49 -9.31 19.37
C TYR A 75 -3.96 -8.86 17.98
N ARG A 76 -5.12 -8.21 17.89
CA ARG A 76 -5.58 -7.62 16.62
C ARG A 76 -4.69 -6.45 16.19
N ALA A 77 -4.21 -5.65 17.12
CA ALA A 77 -3.22 -4.60 16.84
C ALA A 77 -1.93 -5.19 16.26
N VAL A 78 -1.43 -6.30 16.83
CA VAL A 78 -0.24 -7.00 16.31
C VAL A 78 -0.48 -7.50 14.89
N ALA A 79 -1.63 -8.14 14.63
CA ALA A 79 -1.97 -8.63 13.30
C ALA A 79 -2.05 -7.50 12.26
N LYS A 80 -2.71 -6.38 12.61
CA LYS A 80 -2.79 -5.19 11.75
C LYS A 80 -1.41 -4.57 11.50
N PHE A 81 -0.55 -4.53 12.52
CA PHE A 81 0.82 -4.03 12.39
C PHE A 81 1.60 -4.80 11.31
N TYR A 82 1.53 -6.13 11.30
CA TYR A 82 2.19 -6.95 10.28
C TYR A 82 1.54 -6.86 8.88
N LEU A 83 0.31 -6.35 8.81
CA LEU A 83 -0.36 -6.01 7.54
C LEU A 83 -0.10 -4.55 7.10
N ASP A 84 0.82 -3.84 7.77
CA ASP A 84 1.14 -2.42 7.53
C ASP A 84 -0.05 -1.46 7.77
N ASP A 85 -1.11 -1.93 8.43
CA ASP A 85 -2.22 -1.10 8.90
C ASP A 85 -1.86 -0.44 10.23
N PHE A 86 -0.92 0.50 10.18
CA PHE A 86 -0.43 1.17 11.39
C PHE A 86 -1.50 2.03 12.06
N THR A 87 -2.40 2.63 11.30
CA THR A 87 -3.51 3.44 11.85
C THR A 87 -4.48 2.59 12.64
N GLY A 88 -4.90 1.45 12.09
CA GLY A 88 -5.78 0.51 12.78
C GLY A 88 -5.11 -0.19 13.96
N ALA A 89 -3.80 -0.49 13.84
CA ALA A 89 -3.02 -1.06 14.93
C ALA A 89 -2.91 -0.08 16.12
N GLU A 90 -2.66 1.21 15.84
CA GLU A 90 -2.61 2.26 16.87
C GLU A 90 -3.95 2.44 17.59
N ALA A 91 -5.06 2.40 16.86
CA ALA A 91 -6.40 2.48 17.44
C ALA A 91 -6.67 1.31 18.38
N ASP A 92 -6.38 0.09 17.94
CA ASP A 92 -6.60 -1.14 18.72
C ASP A 92 -5.70 -1.18 19.99
N ILE A 93 -4.41 -0.88 19.84
CA ILE A 93 -3.51 -0.89 21.02
C ILE A 93 -3.82 0.25 21.97
N SER A 94 -4.31 1.39 21.49
CA SER A 94 -4.78 2.48 22.37
C SER A 94 -6.00 2.04 23.17
N LYS A 95 -6.91 1.25 22.58
CA LYS A 95 -8.03 0.66 23.29
C LYS A 95 -7.57 -0.38 24.35
N ALA A 96 -6.58 -1.19 24.03
CA ALA A 96 -5.97 -2.12 24.99
C ALA A 96 -5.33 -1.38 26.17
N ILE A 97 -4.64 -0.24 25.94
CA ILE A 97 -4.07 0.62 26.98
C ILE A 97 -5.16 1.25 27.87
N GLU A 98 -6.26 1.69 27.26
CA GLU A 98 -7.41 2.23 28.00
C GLU A 98 -7.98 1.18 28.98
N LEU A 99 -8.09 -0.07 28.51
CA LEU A 99 -8.61 -1.19 29.32
C LEU A 99 -7.61 -1.67 30.38
N ASN A 100 -6.30 -1.64 30.08
CA ASN A 100 -5.25 -2.03 31.02
C ASN A 100 -3.97 -1.17 30.84
N PRO A 101 -3.79 -0.06 31.57
CA PRO A 101 -2.67 0.88 31.41
C PRO A 101 -1.36 0.44 32.10
N TYR A 102 -1.30 -0.76 32.68
CA TYR A 102 -0.14 -1.22 33.46
C TYR A 102 0.78 -2.16 32.68
N ILE A 103 0.43 -2.53 31.44
CA ILE A 103 1.21 -3.42 30.60
C ILE A 103 2.17 -2.61 29.73
N HIS A 104 3.47 -2.69 30.03
CA HIS A 104 4.51 -1.89 29.36
C HIS A 104 4.65 -2.23 27.86
N GLN A 105 4.38 -3.48 27.45
CA GLN A 105 4.44 -3.92 26.07
C GLN A 105 3.43 -3.20 25.17
N PHE A 106 2.31 -2.74 25.71
CA PHE A 106 1.32 -2.00 24.91
C PHE A 106 1.86 -0.64 24.47
N PHE A 107 2.57 0.05 25.34
CA PHE A 107 3.23 1.31 25.02
C PHE A 107 4.38 1.11 24.01
N ASP A 108 5.12 -0.01 24.12
CA ASP A 108 6.15 -0.36 23.13
C ASP A 108 5.54 -0.59 21.76
N LEU A 109 4.50 -1.43 21.64
CA LEU A 109 3.82 -1.69 20.37
C LEU A 109 3.25 -0.39 19.77
N ARG A 110 2.63 0.48 20.60
CA ARG A 110 2.12 1.77 20.10
C ARG A 110 3.24 2.69 19.66
N ALA A 111 4.35 2.75 20.39
CA ALA A 111 5.53 3.51 20.00
C ALA A 111 6.12 3.03 18.67
N ILE A 112 6.30 1.71 18.49
CA ILE A 112 6.79 1.14 17.22
C ILE A 112 5.81 1.47 16.08
N THR A 113 4.50 1.38 16.33
CA THR A 113 3.48 1.73 15.35
C THR A 113 3.57 3.21 14.93
N LYS A 114 3.84 4.12 15.88
CA LYS A 114 4.05 5.55 15.61
C LYS A 114 5.37 5.82 14.88
N ILE A 115 6.44 5.06 15.19
CA ILE A 115 7.71 5.13 14.46
C ILE A 115 7.51 4.80 12.98
N ARG A 116 6.74 3.76 12.67
CA ARG A 116 6.40 3.40 11.28
C ARG A 116 5.61 4.49 10.55
N GLN A 117 4.95 5.38 11.29
CA GLN A 117 4.24 6.57 10.80
C GLN A 117 5.12 7.84 10.85
N GLU A 118 6.41 7.74 11.19
CA GLU A 118 7.36 8.86 11.34
C GLU A 118 6.96 9.87 12.43
N ARG A 119 6.12 9.47 13.41
CA ARG A 119 5.64 10.28 14.53
C ARG A 119 6.51 10.06 15.78
N TYR A 120 7.77 10.46 15.70
CA TYR A 120 8.78 10.11 16.70
C TYR A 120 8.55 10.76 18.07
N ASP A 121 8.09 12.02 18.13
CA ASP A 121 7.81 12.70 19.41
C ASP A 121 6.75 11.95 20.24
N GLU A 122 5.70 11.46 19.58
CA GLU A 122 4.66 10.70 20.24
C GLU A 122 5.14 9.30 20.65
N ALA A 123 6.05 8.69 19.87
CA ALA A 123 6.70 7.44 20.23
C ALA A 123 7.59 7.61 21.48
N ILE A 124 8.32 8.74 21.58
CA ILE A 124 9.11 9.09 22.77
C ILE A 124 8.23 9.17 24.03
N ALA A 125 7.02 9.75 23.92
CA ALA A 125 6.08 9.83 25.05
C ALA A 125 5.64 8.42 25.51
N ASP A 126 5.37 7.51 24.56
CA ASP A 126 5.03 6.12 24.87
C ASP A 126 6.22 5.35 25.48
N TYR A 127 7.44 5.51 24.96
CA TYR A 127 8.63 4.92 25.59
C TYR A 127 8.91 5.48 26.97
N ASN A 128 8.64 6.77 27.23
CA ASN A 128 8.72 7.33 28.58
C ASN A 128 7.76 6.60 29.54
N ARG A 129 6.57 6.21 29.08
CA ARG A 129 5.64 5.43 29.88
C ARG A 129 6.09 3.99 30.07
N ALA A 130 6.55 3.33 28.98
CA ALA A 130 7.07 1.96 29.02
C ALA A 130 8.27 1.82 29.98
N ILE A 131 9.22 2.77 29.94
CA ILE A 131 10.40 2.82 30.81
C ILE A 131 9.99 3.01 32.29
N ARG A 132 8.98 3.85 32.58
CA ARG A 132 8.49 4.00 33.96
C ARG A 132 7.89 2.71 34.53
N LEU A 133 7.19 1.92 33.66
CA LEU A 133 6.62 0.63 34.04
C LEU A 133 7.66 -0.47 34.16
N GLN A 134 8.65 -0.47 33.23
CA GLN A 134 9.71 -1.49 33.19
C GLN A 134 11.10 -0.86 32.95
N PRO A 135 11.75 -0.30 33.98
CA PRO A 135 13.03 0.44 33.82
C PRO A 135 14.23 -0.42 33.42
N ARG A 136 14.12 -1.75 33.59
CA ARG A 136 15.22 -2.69 33.29
C ARG A 136 15.20 -3.19 31.84
N GLN A 137 14.19 -2.85 31.05
CA GLN A 137 14.09 -3.26 29.66
C GLN A 137 14.96 -2.35 28.77
N GLN A 138 16.13 -2.83 28.38
CA GLN A 138 17.13 -2.08 27.61
C GLN A 138 16.58 -1.57 26.26
N SER A 139 15.76 -2.40 25.57
CA SER A 139 15.20 -2.05 24.26
C SER A 139 14.40 -0.75 24.26
N TYR A 140 13.67 -0.45 25.33
CA TYR A 140 12.87 0.80 25.41
C TYR A 140 13.76 2.05 25.48
N TRP A 141 14.88 1.96 26.19
CA TRP A 141 15.85 3.06 26.25
C TRP A 141 16.52 3.25 24.90
N PHE A 142 16.88 2.15 24.24
CA PHE A 142 17.47 2.16 22.90
C PHE A 142 16.53 2.75 21.86
N ASN A 143 15.30 2.24 21.76
CA ASN A 143 14.31 2.70 20.80
C ASN A 143 13.95 4.19 21.00
N ARG A 144 13.90 4.64 22.29
CA ARG A 144 13.74 6.07 22.59
C ARG A 144 14.91 6.90 22.07
N ALA A 145 16.15 6.42 22.21
CA ALA A 145 17.32 7.11 21.69
C ALA A 145 17.29 7.20 20.15
N VAL A 146 16.85 6.14 19.47
CA VAL A 146 16.62 6.16 18.01
C VAL A 146 15.55 7.21 17.63
N CYS A 147 14.46 7.30 18.36
CA CYS A 147 13.44 8.34 18.12
C CYS A 147 14.00 9.75 18.30
N LEU A 148 14.79 9.99 19.37
CA LEU A 148 15.44 11.28 19.59
C LEU A 148 16.42 11.66 18.47
N MET A 149 17.15 10.68 17.94
CA MET A 149 18.04 10.89 16.79
C MET A 149 17.27 11.28 15.55
N ASN A 150 16.17 10.58 15.23
CA ASN A 150 15.33 10.89 14.07
C ASN A 150 14.66 12.26 14.17
N GLU A 151 14.30 12.71 15.40
CA GLU A 151 13.83 14.07 15.68
C GLU A 151 14.96 15.11 15.67
N LYS A 152 16.19 14.69 15.35
CA LYS A 152 17.39 15.54 15.35
C LYS A 152 17.74 16.16 16.72
N LYS A 153 17.23 15.59 17.80
CA LYS A 153 17.56 15.95 19.18
C LYS A 153 18.84 15.24 19.61
N TYR A 154 19.94 15.53 18.90
CA TYR A 154 21.18 14.76 18.98
C TYR A 154 21.81 14.78 20.39
N ASP A 155 21.77 15.91 21.11
CA ASP A 155 22.36 16.01 22.42
C ASP A 155 21.62 15.15 23.45
N GLU A 156 20.26 15.13 23.38
CA GLU A 156 19.44 14.28 24.21
C GLU A 156 19.64 12.80 23.86
N ALA A 157 19.77 12.48 22.56
CA ALA A 157 20.07 11.12 22.09
C ALA A 157 21.44 10.64 22.59
N LEU A 158 22.49 11.48 22.56
CA LEU A 158 23.82 11.17 23.11
C LEU A 158 23.73 10.92 24.62
N LEU A 159 23.07 11.79 25.39
CA LEU A 159 22.85 11.60 26.83
C LEU A 159 22.13 10.28 27.12
N GLN A 160 21.15 9.96 26.28
CA GLN A 160 20.42 8.69 26.40
C GLN A 160 21.34 7.48 26.14
N THR A 161 22.19 7.52 25.08
CA THR A 161 23.15 6.44 24.81
C THR A 161 24.18 6.30 25.95
N ASP A 162 24.64 7.41 26.54
CA ASP A 162 25.51 7.38 27.70
C ASP A 162 24.84 6.72 28.92
N THR A 163 23.57 6.99 29.13
CA THR A 163 22.78 6.33 30.18
C THR A 163 22.65 4.82 29.92
N ILE A 164 22.48 4.40 28.66
CA ILE A 164 22.40 2.98 28.28
C ILE A 164 23.72 2.27 28.60
N VAL A 165 24.86 2.81 28.16
CA VAL A 165 26.17 2.16 28.37
C VAL A 165 26.60 2.15 29.84
N GLN A 166 26.13 3.09 30.66
CA GLN A 166 26.33 3.08 32.13
C GLN A 166 25.54 1.96 32.80
N LYS A 167 24.28 1.74 32.36
CA LYS A 167 23.39 0.73 32.94
C LYS A 167 23.71 -0.68 32.44
N TRP A 168 24.17 -0.82 31.19
CA TRP A 168 24.45 -2.09 30.53
C TRP A 168 25.81 -2.04 29.85
N ALA A 169 26.81 -2.52 30.53
CA ALA A 169 28.25 -2.43 30.12
C ALA A 169 28.53 -3.10 28.75
N ASN A 170 27.73 -4.12 28.38
CA ASN A 170 27.88 -4.87 27.13
C ASN A 170 26.93 -4.42 26.02
N ALA A 171 26.41 -3.21 26.07
CA ALA A 171 25.49 -2.67 25.07
C ALA A 171 26.26 -2.18 23.83
N ALA A 172 26.79 -3.11 23.01
CA ALA A 172 27.48 -2.78 21.76
C ALA A 172 26.65 -1.89 20.84
N ASN A 173 25.36 -2.23 20.68
CA ASN A 173 24.41 -1.47 19.85
C ASN A 173 24.24 -0.01 20.28
N ALA A 174 24.38 0.32 21.57
CA ALA A 174 24.33 1.70 22.05
C ALA A 174 25.54 2.52 21.58
N TYR A 175 26.72 1.90 21.47
CA TYR A 175 27.90 2.55 20.89
C TYR A 175 27.76 2.71 19.37
N SER A 176 27.16 1.75 18.66
CA SER A 176 26.87 1.89 17.23
C SER A 176 25.88 3.03 16.98
N LEU A 177 24.79 3.12 17.77
CA LEU A 177 23.84 4.24 17.70
C LEU A 177 24.52 5.57 18.03
N LYS A 178 25.40 5.61 19.04
CA LYS A 178 26.17 6.80 19.37
C LYS A 178 27.04 7.25 18.21
N ALA A 179 27.64 6.32 17.48
CA ALA A 179 28.43 6.62 16.29
C ALA A 179 27.56 7.19 15.17
N GLU A 180 26.36 6.64 14.94
CA GLU A 180 25.41 7.13 13.96
C GLU A 180 24.98 8.58 14.27
N ILE A 181 24.69 8.89 15.54
CA ILE A 181 24.40 10.25 15.97
C ILE A 181 25.54 11.21 15.66
N TYR A 182 26.80 10.81 15.95
CA TYR A 182 27.98 11.62 15.61
C TYR A 182 28.17 11.79 14.09
N LEU A 183 27.83 10.78 13.27
CA LEU A 183 27.85 10.90 11.82
C LEU A 183 26.83 11.95 11.33
N HIS A 184 25.63 11.97 11.91
CA HIS A 184 24.64 13.02 11.62
C HIS A 184 25.14 14.42 12.01
N GLN A 185 25.92 14.53 13.09
CA GLN A 185 26.60 15.77 13.50
C GLN A 185 27.91 16.04 12.71
N LYS A 186 28.26 15.16 11.75
CA LYS A 186 29.51 15.21 10.94
C LYS A 186 30.80 15.05 11.76
N ASP A 187 30.73 14.59 12.99
CA ASP A 187 31.91 14.27 13.82
C ASP A 187 32.34 12.82 13.58
N THR A 188 33.04 12.61 12.45
CA THR A 188 33.56 11.28 12.10
C THR A 188 34.59 10.76 13.12
N THR A 189 35.22 11.66 13.92
CA THR A 189 36.25 11.26 14.89
C THR A 189 35.62 10.58 16.09
N GLN A 190 34.58 11.16 16.67
CA GLN A 190 33.85 10.53 17.77
C GLN A 190 33.05 9.31 17.29
N ALA A 191 32.53 9.36 16.06
CA ALA A 191 31.89 8.21 15.43
C ALA A 191 32.83 7.01 15.36
N ALA A 192 34.05 7.18 14.82
CA ALA A 192 35.04 6.09 14.74
C ALA A 192 35.37 5.50 16.12
N LYS A 193 35.61 6.36 17.12
CA LYS A 193 35.89 5.90 18.51
C LYS A 193 34.72 5.10 19.09
N SER A 194 33.50 5.50 18.78
CA SER A 194 32.32 4.79 19.27
C SER A 194 32.18 3.42 18.58
N LEU A 195 32.41 3.33 17.26
CA LEU A 195 32.42 2.06 16.52
C LEU A 195 33.53 1.13 17.01
N ASP A 196 34.74 1.67 17.28
CA ASP A 196 35.85 0.87 17.83
C ASP A 196 35.47 0.26 19.20
N LYS A 197 34.71 0.99 20.03
CA LYS A 197 34.18 0.46 21.29
C LYS A 197 33.11 -0.59 21.08
N SER A 198 32.20 -0.37 20.13
CA SER A 198 31.18 -1.35 19.76
C SER A 198 31.82 -2.66 19.30
N LEU A 199 32.78 -2.61 18.37
CA LEU A 199 33.47 -3.75 17.80
C LEU A 199 34.36 -4.47 18.83
N LYS A 200 34.80 -3.77 19.87
CA LYS A 200 35.52 -4.41 21.00
C LYS A 200 34.61 -5.28 21.85
N ILE A 201 33.33 -4.89 21.97
CA ILE A 201 32.30 -5.63 22.71
C ILE A 201 31.71 -6.74 21.85
N ASP A 202 31.31 -6.42 20.61
CA ASP A 202 30.76 -7.35 19.64
C ASP A 202 31.54 -7.26 18.30
N PRO A 203 32.58 -8.10 18.11
CA PRO A 203 33.38 -8.14 16.89
C PRO A 203 32.64 -8.82 15.71
N TYR A 204 31.48 -9.43 15.96
CA TYR A 204 30.70 -10.17 14.95
C TYR A 204 29.56 -9.37 14.33
N ASP A 205 29.42 -8.09 14.67
CA ASP A 205 28.44 -7.22 14.01
C ASP A 205 28.97 -6.69 12.67
N GLY A 206 28.55 -7.34 11.59
CA GLY A 206 28.90 -6.95 10.21
C GLY A 206 28.46 -5.53 9.83
N ASN A 207 27.35 -5.02 10.38
CA ASN A 207 26.89 -3.66 10.10
C ASN A 207 27.82 -2.62 10.70
N THR A 208 28.28 -2.85 11.92
CA THR A 208 29.25 -1.96 12.57
C THR A 208 30.59 -1.93 11.81
N TRP A 209 31.07 -3.08 11.28
CA TRP A 209 32.23 -3.12 10.40
C TRP A 209 31.99 -2.32 9.10
N THR A 210 30.83 -2.47 8.46
CA THR A 210 30.47 -1.69 7.26
C THR A 210 30.49 -0.19 7.54
N THR A 211 29.86 0.25 8.62
CA THR A 211 29.83 1.68 9.02
C THR A 211 31.23 2.21 9.33
N ARG A 212 32.07 1.39 9.98
CA ARG A 212 33.48 1.74 10.29
C ARG A 212 34.28 1.93 9.00
N ALA A 213 34.09 1.05 8.03
CA ALA A 213 34.72 1.12 6.73
C ALA A 213 34.33 2.38 5.94
N TYR A 214 33.07 2.82 6.05
CA TYR A 214 32.64 4.08 5.41
C TYR A 214 33.42 5.29 5.94
N ILE A 215 33.74 5.31 7.23
CA ILE A 215 34.62 6.36 7.78
C ILE A 215 36.03 6.26 7.22
N SER A 216 36.54 5.04 7.06
CA SER A 216 37.88 4.81 6.48
C SER A 216 37.92 5.22 5.01
N LEU A 217 36.91 4.89 4.22
CA LEU A 217 36.73 5.33 2.83
C LEU A 217 36.69 6.89 2.73
N ALA A 218 35.85 7.53 3.55
CA ALA A 218 35.71 8.98 3.58
C ALA A 218 37.03 9.68 3.93
N ARG A 219 37.86 9.04 4.74
CA ARG A 219 39.22 9.52 5.11
C ARG A 219 40.30 9.10 4.13
N ARG A 220 39.96 8.43 3.03
CA ARG A 220 40.87 7.88 2.01
C ARG A 220 41.88 6.87 2.58
N LYS A 221 41.50 6.19 3.65
CA LYS A 221 42.31 5.10 4.25
C LYS A 221 41.95 3.77 3.57
N TRP A 222 42.38 3.64 2.31
CA TRP A 222 41.92 2.60 1.41
C TRP A 222 42.17 1.19 1.87
N LYS A 223 43.37 0.93 2.48
CA LYS A 223 43.76 -0.38 3.00
C LYS A 223 42.95 -0.76 4.23
N ASP A 224 42.79 0.20 5.17
CA ASP A 224 41.98 -0.01 6.37
C ASP A 224 40.50 -0.33 5.95
N ALA A 225 39.99 0.39 4.95
CA ALA A 225 38.65 0.15 4.43
C ALA A 225 38.48 -1.24 3.77
N ASP A 226 39.50 -1.72 3.00
CA ASP A 226 39.47 -3.09 2.43
C ASP A 226 39.45 -4.15 3.53
N GLU A 227 40.25 -4.01 4.58
CA GLU A 227 40.27 -4.95 5.70
C GLU A 227 38.96 -4.97 6.46
N GLU A 228 38.40 -3.77 6.76
CA GLU A 228 37.14 -3.61 7.48
C GLU A 228 35.94 -4.17 6.65
N LEU A 229 35.89 -3.88 5.34
CA LEU A 229 34.87 -4.44 4.43
C LEU A 229 35.06 -5.95 4.24
N SER A 230 36.29 -6.46 4.24
CA SER A 230 36.52 -7.90 4.17
C SER A 230 35.97 -8.64 5.39
N ARG A 231 36.06 -8.04 6.59
CA ARG A 231 35.40 -8.55 7.79
C ARG A 231 33.89 -8.46 7.69
N ALA A 232 33.34 -7.31 7.22
CA ALA A 232 31.91 -7.13 7.00
C ALA A 232 31.36 -8.17 6.02
N ILE A 233 32.03 -8.42 4.91
CA ILE A 233 31.67 -9.41 3.89
C ILE A 233 31.73 -10.83 4.44
N HIS A 234 32.76 -11.15 5.22
CA HIS A 234 32.86 -12.46 5.87
C HIS A 234 31.66 -12.75 6.77
N LEU A 235 31.20 -11.74 7.52
CA LEU A 235 30.04 -11.85 8.41
C LEU A 235 28.72 -11.79 7.69
N LYS A 236 28.63 -11.00 6.62
CA LYS A 236 27.41 -10.77 5.80
C LYS A 236 27.74 -10.83 4.30
N PRO A 237 27.89 -12.02 3.71
CA PRO A 237 28.36 -12.19 2.34
C PRO A 237 27.35 -11.77 1.26
N ASN A 238 26.07 -11.60 1.62
CA ASN A 238 25.01 -11.31 0.65
C ASN A 238 24.73 -9.80 0.48
N VAL A 239 25.61 -8.92 0.95
CA VAL A 239 25.45 -7.47 0.85
C VAL A 239 26.29 -6.94 -0.32
N ALA A 240 25.67 -6.77 -1.50
CA ALA A 240 26.33 -6.33 -2.73
C ALA A 240 27.13 -5.03 -2.54
N ASN A 241 26.58 -4.06 -1.82
CA ASN A 241 27.22 -2.77 -1.57
C ASN A 241 28.58 -2.85 -0.86
N ASN A 242 28.79 -3.87 -0.01
CA ASN A 242 30.08 -4.06 0.63
C ASN A 242 31.17 -4.44 -0.39
N TYR A 243 30.83 -5.23 -1.40
CA TYR A 243 31.75 -5.57 -2.49
C TYR A 243 32.03 -4.35 -3.37
N VAL A 244 31.01 -3.56 -3.74
CA VAL A 244 31.18 -2.31 -4.52
C VAL A 244 32.15 -1.35 -3.79
N ASN A 245 31.95 -1.17 -2.50
CA ASN A 245 32.78 -0.28 -1.68
C ASN A 245 34.19 -0.83 -1.48
N ARG A 246 34.36 -2.16 -1.35
CA ARG A 246 35.67 -2.79 -1.28
C ARG A 246 36.42 -2.69 -2.62
N ALA A 247 35.69 -2.86 -3.73
CA ALA A 247 36.25 -2.63 -5.06
C ALA A 247 36.76 -1.19 -5.23
N LEU A 248 36.01 -0.20 -4.75
CA LEU A 248 36.43 1.19 -4.75
C LEU A 248 37.70 1.40 -3.91
N ALA A 249 37.78 0.82 -2.73
CA ALA A 249 39.00 0.86 -1.90
C ALA A 249 40.17 0.24 -2.63
N ARG A 250 40.02 -0.96 -3.19
CA ARG A 250 41.05 -1.72 -3.93
C ARG A 250 41.52 -0.98 -5.18
N LEU A 251 40.62 -0.35 -5.92
CA LEU A 251 40.95 0.48 -7.07
C LEU A 251 41.92 1.62 -6.68
N ASN A 252 41.64 2.29 -5.56
CA ASN A 252 42.40 3.46 -5.13
C ASN A 252 43.82 3.14 -4.61
N TYR A 253 44.10 1.90 -4.25
CA TYR A 253 45.49 1.49 -3.97
C TYR A 253 46.09 0.53 -5.01
N ASN A 254 45.50 0.54 -6.23
CA ASN A 254 45.96 -0.17 -7.43
C ASN A 254 45.85 -1.72 -7.37
N ASN A 255 44.94 -2.26 -6.58
CA ASN A 255 44.56 -3.66 -6.64
C ASN A 255 43.45 -3.89 -7.64
N LEU A 256 43.76 -3.73 -8.95
CA LEU A 256 42.77 -3.73 -10.03
C LEU A 256 42.10 -5.09 -10.21
N ARG A 257 42.87 -6.20 -10.01
CA ARG A 257 42.31 -7.56 -10.10
C ARG A 257 41.29 -7.82 -8.99
N GLY A 258 41.61 -7.42 -7.75
CA GLY A 258 40.70 -7.57 -6.62
C GLY A 258 39.47 -6.69 -6.76
N ALA A 259 39.61 -5.49 -7.31
CA ALA A 259 38.46 -4.60 -7.60
C ALA A 259 37.50 -5.18 -8.66
N MET A 260 38.05 -5.76 -9.75
CA MET A 260 37.24 -6.41 -10.78
C MET A 260 36.45 -7.58 -10.22
N ALA A 261 37.11 -8.46 -9.45
CA ALA A 261 36.42 -9.60 -8.84
C ALA A 261 35.28 -9.18 -7.89
N ASP A 262 35.47 -8.08 -7.14
CA ASP A 262 34.46 -7.56 -6.25
C ASP A 262 33.27 -6.96 -7.03
N TYR A 263 33.50 -6.24 -8.12
CA TYR A 263 32.39 -5.76 -8.98
C TYR A 263 31.61 -6.91 -9.62
N ASP A 264 32.30 -7.97 -10.05
CA ASP A 264 31.63 -9.16 -10.59
C ASP A 264 30.76 -9.83 -9.53
N LEU A 265 31.27 -10.04 -8.31
CA LEU A 265 30.49 -10.59 -7.18
C LEU A 265 29.33 -9.69 -6.77
N ALA A 266 29.53 -8.35 -6.79
CA ALA A 266 28.44 -7.41 -6.51
C ALA A 266 27.31 -7.55 -7.52
N LEU A 267 27.63 -7.72 -8.80
CA LEU A 267 26.65 -7.88 -9.87
C LEU A 267 26.01 -9.26 -9.94
N ASP A 268 26.70 -10.29 -9.46
CA ASP A 268 26.09 -11.61 -9.24
C ASP A 268 25.00 -11.55 -8.14
N LEU A 269 25.23 -10.76 -7.10
CA LEU A 269 24.26 -10.55 -6.01
C LEU A 269 23.14 -9.55 -6.39
N ALA A 270 23.48 -8.51 -7.12
CA ALA A 270 22.58 -7.44 -7.53
C ALA A 270 22.79 -7.09 -9.01
N PRO A 271 22.21 -7.86 -9.95
CA PRO A 271 22.43 -7.69 -11.39
C PRO A 271 22.00 -6.33 -11.95
N ASN A 272 21.16 -5.60 -11.23
CA ASN A 272 20.65 -4.29 -11.64
C ASN A 272 21.34 -3.13 -10.90
N ASP A 273 22.46 -3.37 -10.21
CA ASP A 273 23.18 -2.30 -9.53
C ASP A 273 23.87 -1.37 -10.54
N PHE A 274 23.28 -0.20 -10.67
CA PHE A 274 23.72 0.86 -11.58
C PHE A 274 25.19 1.27 -11.32
N LEU A 275 25.57 1.43 -10.05
CA LEU A 275 26.88 1.93 -9.68
C LEU A 275 27.97 0.87 -9.91
N ALA A 276 27.65 -0.39 -9.63
CA ALA A 276 28.55 -1.51 -9.91
C ALA A 276 28.85 -1.62 -11.42
N HIS A 277 27.83 -1.55 -12.28
CA HIS A 277 28.02 -1.51 -13.74
C HIS A 277 28.85 -0.30 -14.18
N TYR A 278 28.51 0.89 -13.70
CA TYR A 278 29.24 2.10 -14.09
C TYR A 278 30.71 2.02 -13.70
N ASN A 279 31.03 1.65 -12.47
CA ASN A 279 32.39 1.57 -11.97
C ASN A 279 33.16 0.41 -12.62
N ARG A 280 32.52 -0.75 -12.87
CA ARG A 280 33.13 -1.84 -13.62
C ARG A 280 33.45 -1.45 -15.04
N GLY A 281 32.55 -0.73 -15.71
CA GLY A 281 32.76 -0.17 -17.04
C GLY A 281 33.99 0.76 -17.09
N LEU A 282 34.14 1.65 -16.11
CA LEU A 282 35.32 2.53 -15.99
C LEU A 282 36.62 1.70 -15.81
N LEU A 283 36.58 0.68 -14.94
CA LEU A 283 37.74 -0.17 -14.70
C LEU A 283 38.11 -1.00 -15.95
N ARG A 284 37.13 -1.55 -16.68
CA ARG A 284 37.32 -2.26 -17.95
C ARG A 284 37.90 -1.33 -19.01
N MET A 285 37.40 -0.09 -19.10
CA MET A 285 37.94 0.93 -20.01
C MET A 285 39.42 1.25 -19.70
N GLN A 286 39.79 1.32 -18.42
CA GLN A 286 41.18 1.53 -17.98
C GLN A 286 42.06 0.34 -18.33
N LEU A 287 41.55 -0.88 -18.27
CA LEU A 287 42.27 -2.13 -18.57
C LEU A 287 42.31 -2.44 -20.08
N GLY A 288 41.64 -1.66 -20.93
CA GLY A 288 41.58 -1.87 -22.36
C GLY A 288 40.58 -2.94 -22.81
N ASP A 289 39.67 -3.37 -21.92
CA ASP A 289 38.56 -4.28 -22.25
C ASP A 289 37.35 -3.50 -22.74
N ASP A 290 37.53 -2.87 -23.90
CA ASP A 290 36.64 -1.86 -24.45
C ASP A 290 35.25 -2.40 -24.74
N ASN A 291 35.16 -3.61 -25.30
CA ASN A 291 33.87 -4.19 -25.68
C ASN A 291 32.98 -4.48 -24.46
N ARG A 292 33.53 -5.12 -23.43
CA ARG A 292 32.78 -5.36 -22.20
C ARG A 292 32.52 -4.09 -21.39
N ALA A 293 33.37 -3.07 -21.52
CA ALA A 293 33.07 -1.74 -20.97
C ALA A 293 31.86 -1.06 -21.65
N ILE A 294 31.73 -1.23 -22.97
CA ILE A 294 30.56 -0.75 -23.72
C ILE A 294 29.29 -1.42 -23.20
N GLU A 295 29.30 -2.74 -22.98
CA GLU A 295 28.15 -3.47 -22.41
C GLU A 295 27.71 -2.93 -21.05
N ASP A 296 28.65 -2.66 -20.18
CA ASP A 296 28.37 -2.05 -18.88
C ASP A 296 27.75 -0.65 -19.01
N PHE A 297 28.27 0.20 -19.90
CA PHE A 297 27.68 1.52 -20.13
C PHE A 297 26.35 1.45 -20.88
N ASP A 298 26.13 0.45 -21.74
CA ASP A 298 24.83 0.20 -22.38
C ASP A 298 23.74 -0.08 -21.32
N PHE A 299 24.08 -0.90 -20.30
CA PHE A 299 23.20 -1.15 -19.17
C PHE A 299 22.88 0.15 -18.42
N VAL A 300 23.90 0.92 -18.07
CA VAL A 300 23.74 2.22 -17.37
C VAL A 300 22.83 3.17 -18.16
N ILE A 301 23.05 3.29 -19.48
CA ILE A 301 22.25 4.18 -20.34
C ILE A 301 20.82 3.66 -20.52
N LYS A 302 20.62 2.35 -20.53
CA LYS A 302 19.26 1.76 -20.53
C LYS A 302 18.47 2.14 -19.28
N MET A 303 19.12 2.14 -18.12
CA MET A 303 18.49 2.54 -16.84
C MET A 303 18.32 4.05 -16.73
N GLU A 304 19.33 4.82 -17.14
CA GLU A 304 19.37 6.28 -17.12
C GLU A 304 19.72 6.86 -18.51
N PRO A 305 18.74 7.00 -19.42
CA PRO A 305 19.00 7.46 -20.80
C PRO A 305 19.59 8.87 -20.93
N LYS A 306 19.59 9.64 -19.85
CA LYS A 306 20.17 10.99 -19.79
C LYS A 306 21.49 11.06 -19.02
N ASN A 307 22.07 9.93 -18.68
CA ASN A 307 23.36 9.90 -17.99
C ASN A 307 24.50 10.29 -18.94
N VAL A 308 24.84 11.57 -18.90
CA VAL A 308 25.82 12.19 -19.81
C VAL A 308 27.20 11.54 -19.70
N MET A 309 27.62 11.15 -18.48
CA MET A 309 28.95 10.56 -18.27
C MET A 309 29.04 9.16 -18.88
N ALA A 310 28.01 8.34 -18.70
CA ALA A 310 27.96 7.02 -19.32
C ALA A 310 27.94 7.12 -20.86
N ILE A 311 27.12 8.03 -21.42
CA ILE A 311 27.08 8.28 -22.86
C ILE A 311 28.43 8.75 -23.37
N PHE A 312 29.09 9.67 -22.66
CA PHE A 312 30.39 10.20 -23.07
C PHE A 312 31.49 9.12 -23.01
N ASN A 313 31.53 8.32 -21.93
CA ASN A 313 32.51 7.23 -21.81
C ASN A 313 32.28 6.15 -22.89
N ARG A 314 31.01 5.82 -23.20
CA ARG A 314 30.69 4.92 -24.32
C ARG A 314 31.10 5.51 -25.66
N ALA A 315 30.92 6.83 -25.88
CA ALA A 315 31.40 7.50 -27.08
C ALA A 315 32.91 7.39 -27.25
N LEU A 316 33.70 7.55 -26.17
CA LEU A 316 35.15 7.37 -26.19
C LEU A 316 35.55 5.94 -26.54
N LEU A 317 34.80 4.96 -26.02
CA LEU A 317 35.04 3.54 -26.32
C LEU A 317 34.71 3.19 -27.79
N HIS A 318 33.59 3.70 -28.31
CA HIS A 318 33.22 3.55 -29.72
C HIS A 318 34.23 4.19 -30.66
N ASP A 319 34.79 5.36 -30.28
CA ASP A 319 35.87 6.01 -31.03
C ASP A 319 37.15 5.16 -31.02
N ARG A 320 37.52 4.61 -29.87
CA ARG A 320 38.71 3.76 -29.68
C ARG A 320 38.58 2.41 -30.42
N THR A 321 37.41 1.80 -30.42
CA THR A 321 37.13 0.55 -31.13
C THR A 321 36.89 0.73 -32.64
N GLY A 322 36.80 1.99 -33.12
CA GLY A 322 36.64 2.28 -34.57
C GLY A 322 35.18 2.36 -35.04
N ASP A 323 34.20 2.20 -34.15
CA ASP A 323 32.80 2.44 -34.48
C ASP A 323 32.49 3.95 -34.41
N LEU A 324 33.04 4.67 -35.41
CA LEU A 324 32.95 6.11 -35.49
C LEU A 324 31.49 6.64 -35.60
N ARG A 325 30.58 5.83 -36.18
CA ARG A 325 29.18 6.25 -36.31
C ARG A 325 28.45 6.26 -34.98
N SER A 326 28.66 5.25 -34.16
CA SER A 326 28.11 5.20 -32.80
C SER A 326 28.77 6.26 -31.91
N ALA A 327 30.09 6.45 -32.00
CA ALA A 327 30.79 7.53 -31.32
C ALA A 327 30.20 8.92 -31.62
N ILE A 328 29.96 9.24 -32.89
CA ILE A 328 29.35 10.50 -33.33
C ILE A 328 27.94 10.67 -32.76
N ARG A 329 27.14 9.60 -32.72
CA ARG A 329 25.78 9.63 -32.17
C ARG A 329 25.82 9.96 -30.70
N ASP A 330 26.67 9.29 -29.93
CA ASP A 330 26.81 9.48 -28.50
C ASP A 330 27.40 10.87 -28.17
N TYR A 331 28.45 11.31 -28.86
CA TYR A 331 28.95 12.68 -28.72
C TYR A 331 27.87 13.72 -29.04
N SER A 332 27.04 13.48 -30.06
CA SER A 332 25.95 14.40 -30.38
C SER A 332 24.91 14.46 -29.28
N ALA A 333 24.53 13.35 -28.68
CA ALA A 333 23.61 13.30 -27.55
C ALA A 333 24.13 14.09 -26.33
N VAL A 334 25.46 14.03 -26.09
CA VAL A 334 26.09 14.84 -25.02
C VAL A 334 26.10 16.33 -25.41
N ILE A 335 26.46 16.67 -26.64
CA ILE A 335 26.55 18.08 -27.12
C ILE A 335 25.15 18.71 -27.16
N ASP A 336 24.09 17.96 -27.46
CA ASP A 336 22.71 18.47 -27.43
C ASP A 336 22.26 18.86 -26.02
N GLN A 337 22.72 18.12 -25.00
CA GLN A 337 22.48 18.49 -23.61
C GLN A 337 23.41 19.61 -23.13
N PHE A 338 24.67 19.65 -23.62
CA PHE A 338 25.71 20.59 -23.24
C PHE A 338 26.37 21.22 -24.48
N PRO A 339 25.71 22.19 -25.11
CA PRO A 339 26.18 22.77 -26.39
C PRO A 339 27.60 23.38 -26.35
N ASN A 340 28.12 23.69 -25.18
CA ASN A 340 29.45 24.25 -24.96
C ASN A 340 30.48 23.24 -24.45
N PHE A 341 30.18 21.94 -24.57
CA PHE A 341 31.12 20.88 -24.24
C PHE A 341 32.20 20.74 -25.32
N TRP A 342 33.21 21.60 -25.22
CA TRP A 342 34.28 21.75 -26.24
C TRP A 342 35.05 20.48 -26.51
N THR A 343 35.32 19.69 -25.48
CA THR A 343 35.98 18.38 -25.58
C THR A 343 35.15 17.42 -26.46
N GLY A 344 33.84 17.30 -26.22
CA GLY A 344 32.96 16.47 -27.03
C GLY A 344 32.89 16.92 -28.49
N LEU A 345 32.84 18.25 -28.74
CA LEU A 345 32.91 18.81 -30.10
C LEU A 345 34.23 18.46 -30.80
N SER A 346 35.35 18.51 -30.09
CA SER A 346 36.67 18.16 -30.63
C SER A 346 36.76 16.68 -31.01
N TYR A 347 36.31 15.79 -30.13
CA TYR A 347 36.28 14.37 -30.44
C TYR A 347 35.33 14.03 -31.57
N ARG A 348 34.15 14.66 -31.61
CA ARG A 348 33.19 14.44 -32.71
C ARG A 348 33.75 14.93 -34.05
N ALA A 349 34.42 16.09 -34.08
CA ALA A 349 35.10 16.61 -35.26
C ALA A 349 36.19 15.65 -35.76
N ASN A 350 36.99 15.05 -34.87
CA ASN A 350 37.97 14.04 -35.22
C ASN A 350 37.32 12.80 -35.85
N CYS A 351 36.22 12.30 -35.25
CA CYS A 351 35.45 11.18 -35.83
C CYS A 351 34.91 11.53 -37.23
N TYR A 352 34.42 12.77 -37.44
CA TYR A 352 33.96 13.22 -38.76
C TYR A 352 35.12 13.26 -39.77
N ARG A 353 36.31 13.75 -39.40
CA ARG A 353 37.49 13.71 -40.29
C ARG A 353 37.89 12.33 -40.70
N ARG A 354 37.94 11.37 -39.76
CA ARG A 354 38.25 9.94 -40.02
C ARG A 354 37.23 9.27 -40.97
N LEU A 355 35.98 9.79 -41.00
CA LEU A 355 34.94 9.32 -41.96
C LEU A 355 34.90 10.11 -43.24
N GLY A 356 35.82 11.09 -43.47
CA GLY A 356 35.85 11.93 -44.67
C GLY A 356 34.74 13.02 -44.69
N MET A 357 34.06 13.24 -43.61
CA MET A 357 32.97 14.23 -43.48
C MET A 357 33.55 15.62 -43.09
N THR A 358 34.46 16.16 -43.91
CA THR A 358 35.23 17.37 -43.61
C THR A 358 34.39 18.57 -43.28
N ALA A 359 33.33 18.87 -44.01
CA ALA A 359 32.43 19.99 -43.74
C ALA A 359 31.80 19.95 -42.34
N LYS A 360 31.42 18.77 -41.84
CA LYS A 360 30.88 18.62 -40.50
C LYS A 360 31.95 18.81 -39.42
N ALA A 361 33.15 18.33 -39.68
CA ALA A 361 34.31 18.55 -38.78
C ALA A 361 34.62 20.03 -38.64
N GLU A 362 34.71 20.75 -39.77
CA GLU A 362 34.96 22.18 -39.79
C GLU A 362 33.88 22.99 -39.07
N MET A 363 32.62 22.58 -39.12
CA MET A 363 31.55 23.24 -38.36
C MET A 363 31.78 23.13 -36.84
N ASP A 364 32.16 21.98 -36.34
CA ASP A 364 32.43 21.80 -34.92
C ASP A 364 33.69 22.54 -34.48
N GLU A 365 34.75 22.49 -35.29
CA GLU A 365 36.00 23.22 -35.06
C GLU A 365 35.79 24.72 -35.10
N PHE A 366 34.97 25.24 -36.02
CA PHE A 366 34.61 26.65 -36.09
C PHE A 366 33.85 27.09 -34.84
N ARG A 367 32.96 26.27 -34.30
CA ARG A 367 32.27 26.57 -33.03
C ARG A 367 33.26 26.71 -31.88
N ILE A 368 34.27 25.81 -31.79
CA ILE A 368 35.33 25.89 -30.79
C ILE A 368 36.17 27.15 -30.98
N PHE A 369 36.62 27.39 -32.21
CA PHE A 369 37.42 28.57 -32.56
C PHE A 369 36.68 29.87 -32.22
N LYS A 370 35.42 30.00 -32.63
CA LYS A 370 34.58 31.18 -32.33
C LYS A 370 34.47 31.41 -30.82
N ALA A 371 34.23 30.38 -30.02
CA ALA A 371 34.17 30.50 -28.57
C ALA A 371 35.49 30.95 -27.94
N GLN A 372 36.63 30.47 -28.47
CA GLN A 372 37.95 30.92 -28.03
C GLN A 372 38.23 32.39 -28.39
N MET A 373 37.80 32.82 -29.58
CA MET A 373 37.94 34.23 -30.03
C MET A 373 37.03 35.16 -29.20
N ASP A 374 35.75 34.75 -28.97
CA ASP A 374 34.82 35.54 -28.14
C ASP A 374 35.36 35.69 -26.70
N LYS A 375 36.01 34.67 -26.17
CA LYS A 375 36.67 34.71 -24.85
C LYS A 375 37.86 35.66 -24.85
N ARG A 376 38.70 35.65 -25.91
CA ARG A 376 39.89 36.52 -26.02
C ARG A 376 39.51 38.02 -26.26
N SER A 377 38.45 38.26 -27.04
CA SER A 377 37.95 39.60 -27.35
C SER A 377 37.09 40.23 -26.27
N GLY A 378 36.89 39.56 -25.14
CA GLY A 378 36.09 40.07 -24.03
C GLY A 378 34.57 40.18 -24.33
N VAL A 379 34.09 39.66 -25.45
CA VAL A 379 32.70 39.68 -25.85
C VAL A 379 31.94 38.62 -25.01
N GLN A 380 31.74 38.91 -23.72
CA GLN A 380 30.83 38.14 -22.92
C GLN A 380 29.41 38.55 -23.21
N LYS A 381 28.58 37.63 -23.76
CA LYS A 381 27.11 37.79 -23.73
C LYS A 381 26.68 38.01 -22.29
N ARG A 382 26.14 39.19 -21.97
CA ARG A 382 25.55 39.50 -20.66
C ARG A 382 24.32 38.58 -20.43
N TRP A 383 24.53 37.51 -19.75
CA TRP A 383 23.47 36.60 -19.34
C TRP A 383 23.01 37.00 -17.93
N SER A 384 21.72 36.85 -17.65
CA SER A 384 21.23 37.12 -16.31
C SER A 384 21.90 36.17 -15.30
N ASN A 385 22.11 36.62 -14.06
CA ASN A 385 22.74 35.84 -13.00
C ASN A 385 22.05 34.48 -12.78
N ASN A 386 20.73 34.38 -12.98
CA ASN A 386 19.98 33.12 -12.88
C ASN A 386 20.30 32.19 -14.05
N LYS A 387 20.51 32.71 -15.25
CA LYS A 387 20.87 31.91 -16.43
C LYS A 387 22.33 31.45 -16.34
N LEU A 388 23.22 32.28 -15.78
CA LEU A 388 24.60 31.91 -15.45
C LEU A 388 24.69 30.85 -14.36
N LYS A 389 23.88 30.92 -13.30
CA LYS A 389 23.79 29.89 -12.26
C LYS A 389 23.23 28.58 -12.81
N ALA A 390 22.20 28.63 -13.66
CA ALA A 390 21.62 27.44 -14.29
C ALA A 390 22.58 26.79 -15.30
N MET A 391 23.36 27.57 -16.03
CA MET A 391 24.40 27.05 -16.95
C MET A 391 25.64 26.54 -16.21
N ARG A 392 26.08 27.18 -15.12
CA ARG A 392 27.15 26.64 -14.25
C ARG A 392 26.74 25.31 -13.65
N LYS A 393 25.50 25.17 -13.14
CA LYS A 393 24.99 23.87 -12.67
C LYS A 393 24.94 22.78 -13.74
N ARG A 394 24.81 23.16 -15.04
CA ARG A 394 24.80 22.22 -16.16
C ARG A 394 26.17 21.95 -16.77
N SER A 395 27.12 22.87 -16.64
CA SER A 395 28.46 22.74 -17.21
C SER A 395 29.52 22.21 -16.25
N GLU A 396 29.22 22.14 -14.95
CA GLU A 396 30.05 21.48 -13.95
C GLU A 396 29.56 20.05 -13.82
N ILE A 397 29.87 19.22 -14.83
CA ILE A 397 29.86 17.77 -14.66
C ILE A 397 31.00 17.47 -13.71
N ASP A 398 30.66 17.22 -12.46
CA ASP A 398 31.65 16.82 -11.45
C ASP A 398 31.79 15.29 -11.53
N PRO A 399 32.89 14.77 -12.13
CA PRO A 399 33.12 13.32 -12.20
C PRO A 399 33.24 12.68 -10.81
N GLU A 400 33.58 13.47 -9.77
CA GLU A 400 33.69 12.96 -8.40
C GLU A 400 32.31 12.65 -7.77
N LYS A 401 31.22 13.19 -8.32
CA LYS A 401 29.87 12.86 -7.86
C LYS A 401 29.52 11.37 -8.04
N TYR A 402 30.09 10.72 -9.02
CA TYR A 402 29.87 9.28 -9.29
C TYR A 402 30.88 8.38 -8.59
N ASN A 403 31.91 8.95 -7.99
CA ASN A 403 32.85 8.23 -7.09
C ASN A 403 32.45 8.38 -5.62
N GLN A 404 31.24 8.86 -5.32
CA GLN A 404 30.75 8.96 -3.95
C GLN A 404 30.43 7.58 -3.40
N ILE A 405 30.78 7.41 -2.14
CA ILE A 405 30.46 6.25 -1.31
C ILE A 405 28.96 5.99 -1.41
N VAL A 406 28.57 4.81 -1.89
CA VAL A 406 27.20 4.33 -1.80
C VAL A 406 26.97 3.94 -0.36
N VAL A 407 26.26 4.79 0.36
CA VAL A 407 25.62 4.38 1.62
C VAL A 407 24.58 3.36 1.23
N ALA A 408 24.75 2.12 1.68
CA ALA A 408 23.72 1.12 1.53
C ALA A 408 22.47 1.65 2.24
N ASP A 409 21.47 2.07 1.48
CA ASP A 409 20.11 1.99 1.98
C ASP A 409 19.92 0.51 2.38
N GLU A 410 19.56 0.27 3.62
CA GLU A 410 19.09 -1.04 4.03
C GLU A 410 17.86 -1.34 3.17
N ASN A 411 18.08 -1.92 2.01
CA ASN A 411 17.06 -2.67 1.33
C ASN A 411 16.79 -3.86 2.25
N THR A 412 15.88 -3.67 3.19
CA THR A 412 15.18 -4.79 3.79
C THR A 412 14.60 -5.56 2.63
N VAL A 413 15.27 -6.65 2.26
CA VAL A 413 14.69 -7.65 1.37
C VAL A 413 13.45 -8.12 2.11
N GLU A 414 12.30 -7.56 1.76
CA GLU A 414 11.03 -8.12 2.15
C GLU A 414 11.06 -9.55 1.61
N ARG A 415 11.23 -10.50 2.52
CA ARG A 415 11.03 -11.90 2.20
C ARG A 415 9.55 -12.02 1.88
N GLU A 416 9.18 -11.95 0.61
CA GLU A 416 7.92 -12.47 0.13
C GLU A 416 7.95 -13.98 0.42
N TYR A 417 7.34 -14.35 1.54
CA TYR A 417 7.04 -15.75 1.81
C TYR A 417 5.89 -16.14 0.87
N GLU A 418 6.22 -16.62 -0.31
CA GLU A 418 5.31 -17.40 -1.15
C GLU A 418 5.07 -18.76 -0.49
N SER A 419 4.14 -18.79 0.45
CA SER A 419 3.59 -20.03 0.96
C SER A 419 2.23 -20.24 0.29
N GLU A 420 2.10 -21.29 -0.49
CA GLU A 420 0.82 -21.70 -1.12
C GLU A 420 -0.31 -21.91 -0.11
N TYR A 421 -0.02 -22.05 1.18
CA TYR A 421 -0.95 -22.42 2.24
C TYR A 421 -1.10 -21.40 3.37
N ARG A 422 -0.23 -20.37 3.47
CA ARG A 422 -0.24 -19.40 4.57
C ARG A 422 -0.62 -18.01 4.07
N GLY A 423 -1.62 -17.43 4.71
CA GLY A 423 -1.99 -16.04 4.46
C GLY A 423 -2.51 -15.75 3.04
N GLN A 424 -3.18 -16.71 2.39
CA GLN A 424 -3.68 -16.55 1.01
C GLN A 424 -4.44 -15.24 0.77
N ILE A 425 -5.21 -14.77 1.75
CA ILE A 425 -5.98 -13.53 1.62
C ILE A 425 -5.06 -12.31 1.63
N GLN A 426 -4.06 -12.28 2.52
CA GLN A 426 -3.15 -11.12 2.64
C GLN A 426 -2.16 -11.00 1.48
N HIS A 427 -1.84 -12.10 0.78
CA HIS A 427 -0.93 -12.12 -0.38
C HIS A 427 -1.65 -12.09 -1.73
N ARG A 428 -2.97 -12.15 -1.72
CA ARG A 428 -3.77 -12.09 -2.94
C ARG A 428 -3.53 -10.78 -3.67
N LYS A 429 -3.22 -10.84 -4.98
CA LYS A 429 -3.25 -9.65 -5.84
C LYS A 429 -4.71 -9.20 -5.97
N VAL A 430 -5.04 -8.13 -5.24
CA VAL A 430 -6.38 -7.53 -5.28
C VAL A 430 -6.36 -6.42 -6.31
N ASP A 431 -7.24 -6.48 -7.31
CA ASP A 431 -7.49 -5.32 -8.15
C ASP A 431 -8.19 -4.24 -7.32
N VAL A 432 -7.63 -3.03 -7.34
CA VAL A 432 -8.18 -1.91 -6.58
C VAL A 432 -9.38 -1.36 -7.34
N ALA A 433 -10.49 -2.11 -7.29
CA ALA A 433 -11.78 -1.68 -7.81
C ALA A 433 -12.71 -1.27 -6.67
N ARG A 434 -13.58 -0.31 -6.92
CA ARG A 434 -14.65 0.03 -5.98
C ARG A 434 -15.65 -1.11 -5.89
N MET A 435 -16.23 -1.30 -4.70
CA MET A 435 -17.32 -2.23 -4.50
C MET A 435 -18.55 -1.77 -5.29
N PRO A 436 -19.30 -2.70 -5.90
CA PRO A 436 -20.46 -2.38 -6.74
C PRO A 436 -21.62 -1.77 -5.95
N MET A 437 -22.66 -1.36 -6.65
CA MET A 437 -23.90 -0.86 -6.03
C MET A 437 -24.67 -1.99 -5.33
N PHE A 438 -25.42 -1.64 -4.31
CA PHE A 438 -26.47 -2.51 -3.78
C PHE A 438 -27.67 -2.48 -4.72
N GLU A 439 -28.20 -3.64 -5.03
CA GLU A 439 -29.38 -3.80 -5.87
C GLU A 439 -30.41 -4.72 -5.22
N VAL A 440 -31.65 -4.58 -5.61
CA VAL A 440 -32.71 -5.57 -5.29
C VAL A 440 -32.52 -6.76 -6.21
N SER A 441 -32.46 -7.95 -5.65
CA SER A 441 -32.12 -9.17 -6.37
C SER A 441 -32.80 -10.39 -5.76
N TYR A 442 -32.82 -11.50 -6.49
CA TYR A 442 -33.17 -12.82 -5.95
C TYR A 442 -31.98 -13.54 -5.31
N LEU A 443 -30.78 -12.97 -5.40
CA LEU A 443 -29.57 -13.52 -4.85
C LEU A 443 -29.28 -12.86 -3.48
N SER A 444 -28.92 -13.68 -2.48
CA SER A 444 -28.52 -13.17 -1.18
C SER A 444 -27.04 -12.74 -1.21
N TYR A 445 -26.71 -11.69 -0.47
CA TYR A 445 -25.36 -11.23 -0.25
C TYR A 445 -24.90 -11.50 1.17
N HIS A 446 -23.72 -12.11 1.29
CA HIS A 446 -23.03 -12.28 2.55
C HIS A 446 -21.62 -11.69 2.41
N ASN A 447 -21.30 -10.66 3.18
CA ASN A 447 -19.92 -10.23 3.32
C ASN A 447 -19.12 -11.24 4.16
N GLY A 448 -17.80 -11.06 4.28
CA GLY A 448 -16.92 -11.94 5.06
C GLY A 448 -17.29 -12.07 6.55
N MET A 449 -18.20 -11.24 7.05
CA MET A 449 -18.79 -11.35 8.39
C MET A 449 -20.18 -11.95 8.24
N ASN A 450 -20.33 -13.23 8.56
CA ASN A 450 -21.62 -13.94 8.54
C ASN A 450 -22.72 -13.33 9.45
N THR A 451 -22.40 -12.25 10.14
CA THR A 451 -23.30 -11.53 11.06
C THR A 451 -23.98 -10.32 10.43
N TYR A 452 -23.51 -9.85 9.25
CA TYR A 452 -24.15 -8.76 8.53
C TYR A 452 -25.13 -9.31 7.51
N GLN A 453 -26.39 -8.96 7.66
CA GLN A 453 -27.45 -9.27 6.69
C GLN A 453 -28.05 -7.92 6.24
N ALA A 454 -28.01 -7.67 4.95
CA ALA A 454 -28.64 -6.49 4.38
C ALA A 454 -30.16 -6.58 4.61
N PHE A 455 -30.74 -5.49 5.07
CA PHE A 455 -32.15 -5.42 5.42
C PHE A 455 -32.78 -4.11 4.92
N ASN A 456 -33.97 -4.21 4.37
CA ASN A 456 -34.85 -3.06 4.09
C ASN A 456 -36.29 -3.46 4.35
N LYS A 457 -37.00 -2.62 5.10
CA LYS A 457 -38.37 -2.94 5.54
C LYS A 457 -39.37 -3.02 4.38
N GLU A 458 -39.28 -2.14 3.39
CA GLU A 458 -40.17 -2.17 2.24
C GLU A 458 -40.05 -3.48 1.44
N ILE A 459 -38.85 -4.02 1.31
CA ILE A 459 -38.59 -5.31 0.65
C ILE A 459 -39.20 -6.45 1.47
N GLU A 460 -39.05 -6.42 2.80
CA GLU A 460 -39.64 -7.45 3.67
C GLU A 460 -41.16 -7.40 3.62
N ASP A 461 -41.77 -6.21 3.74
CA ASP A 461 -43.22 -6.00 3.62
C ASP A 461 -43.73 -6.49 2.25
N PHE A 462 -42.97 -6.25 1.17
CA PHE A 462 -43.29 -6.74 -0.16
C PHE A 462 -43.26 -8.28 -0.23
N ASN A 463 -42.24 -8.92 0.34
CA ASN A 463 -42.12 -10.38 0.37
C ASN A 463 -43.25 -11.04 1.20
N GLU A 464 -43.67 -10.40 2.30
CA GLU A 464 -44.79 -10.89 3.14
C GLU A 464 -46.15 -10.78 2.40
N LEU A 465 -46.37 -9.67 1.70
CA LEU A 465 -47.60 -9.43 0.95
C LEU A 465 -47.73 -10.28 -0.32
N HIS A 466 -46.61 -10.64 -0.90
CA HIS A 466 -46.51 -11.36 -2.17
C HIS A 466 -45.61 -12.59 -2.01
N PRO A 467 -46.11 -13.73 -1.48
CA PRO A 467 -45.34 -14.94 -1.33
C PRO A 467 -44.68 -15.37 -2.64
N LEU A 468 -43.36 -15.28 -2.69
CA LEU A 468 -42.58 -15.54 -3.88
C LEU A 468 -41.86 -16.90 -3.81
N LYS A 469 -41.71 -17.55 -4.96
CA LYS A 469 -40.86 -18.74 -5.08
C LYS A 469 -39.41 -18.40 -4.72
N TYR A 470 -38.97 -17.20 -5.08
CA TYR A 470 -37.68 -16.61 -4.73
C TYR A 470 -37.95 -15.25 -4.06
N PRO A 471 -37.66 -15.05 -2.77
CA PRO A 471 -37.85 -13.77 -2.11
C PRO A 471 -36.88 -12.71 -2.66
N LEU A 472 -37.30 -11.46 -2.65
CA LEU A 472 -36.44 -10.34 -2.96
C LEU A 472 -35.43 -10.13 -1.83
N ASN A 473 -34.19 -9.92 -2.17
CA ASN A 473 -33.08 -9.66 -1.27
C ASN A 473 -32.32 -8.42 -1.72
N ILE A 474 -31.41 -7.94 -0.87
CA ILE A 474 -30.46 -6.90 -1.23
C ILE A 474 -29.09 -7.57 -1.46
N THR A 475 -28.47 -7.31 -2.60
CA THR A 475 -27.13 -7.83 -2.92
C THR A 475 -26.19 -6.70 -3.36
N CYS A 476 -24.90 -6.86 -3.08
CA CYS A 476 -23.81 -6.01 -3.57
C CYS A 476 -22.78 -6.83 -4.36
N ASN A 477 -23.19 -7.99 -4.87
CA ASN A 477 -22.28 -8.88 -5.59
C ASN A 477 -22.95 -9.35 -6.89
N PRO A 478 -22.53 -8.87 -8.05
CA PRO A 478 -22.96 -9.43 -9.33
C PRO A 478 -22.27 -10.79 -9.54
N ALA A 479 -22.65 -11.79 -8.74
CA ALA A 479 -22.17 -13.14 -8.95
C ALA A 479 -22.60 -13.59 -10.36
N GLN A 480 -21.68 -14.20 -11.09
CA GLN A 480 -22.02 -14.85 -12.34
C GLN A 480 -23.05 -15.95 -12.05
N LEU A 481 -24.19 -15.87 -12.72
CA LEU A 481 -25.24 -16.87 -12.62
C LEU A 481 -24.71 -18.22 -13.10
N THR A 482 -25.01 -19.29 -12.38
CA THR A 482 -24.84 -20.63 -12.94
C THR A 482 -25.83 -20.85 -14.09
N GLU A 483 -25.55 -21.84 -14.96
CA GLU A 483 -26.46 -22.18 -16.06
C GLU A 483 -27.87 -22.54 -15.56
N GLU A 484 -27.94 -23.24 -14.43
CA GLU A 484 -29.22 -23.61 -13.80
C GLU A 484 -29.98 -22.38 -13.28
N GLN A 485 -29.28 -21.42 -12.62
CA GLN A 485 -29.87 -20.17 -12.17
C GLN A 485 -30.36 -19.33 -13.34
N SER A 486 -29.56 -19.22 -14.42
CA SER A 486 -29.96 -18.50 -15.63
C SER A 486 -31.26 -19.07 -16.23
N LYS A 487 -31.34 -20.40 -16.39
CA LYS A 487 -32.54 -21.08 -16.86
C LYS A 487 -33.75 -20.85 -15.95
N ALA A 488 -33.54 -20.87 -14.63
CA ALA A 488 -34.58 -20.64 -13.66
C ALA A 488 -35.16 -19.23 -13.74
N PHE A 489 -34.30 -18.20 -13.87
CA PHE A 489 -34.74 -16.81 -13.96
C PHE A 489 -35.38 -16.49 -15.31
N LEU A 490 -34.90 -17.05 -16.43
CA LEU A 490 -35.56 -16.92 -17.72
C LEU A 490 -36.96 -17.56 -17.70
N SER A 491 -37.09 -18.75 -17.12
CA SER A 491 -38.42 -19.37 -16.92
C SER A 491 -39.34 -18.56 -16.01
N LEU A 492 -38.78 -17.87 -14.99
CA LEU A 492 -39.55 -16.95 -14.14
C LEU A 492 -40.08 -15.74 -14.94
N ILE A 493 -39.24 -15.17 -15.80
CA ILE A 493 -39.62 -14.06 -16.70
C ILE A 493 -40.79 -14.46 -17.61
N ASP A 494 -40.72 -15.66 -18.21
CA ASP A 494 -41.79 -16.20 -19.06
C ASP A 494 -43.08 -16.38 -18.29
N GLN A 495 -43.03 -16.96 -17.09
CA GLN A 495 -44.20 -17.17 -16.21
C GLN A 495 -44.85 -15.83 -15.80
N LEU A 496 -44.04 -14.85 -15.38
CA LEU A 496 -44.53 -13.54 -15.00
C LEU A 496 -45.11 -12.80 -16.21
N SER A 497 -44.52 -12.94 -17.40
CA SER A 497 -45.01 -12.35 -18.63
C SER A 497 -46.40 -12.89 -19.02
N ALA A 498 -46.56 -14.19 -18.93
CA ALA A 498 -47.89 -14.82 -19.15
C ALA A 498 -48.91 -14.35 -18.10
N SER A 499 -48.51 -14.29 -16.82
CA SER A 499 -49.38 -13.83 -15.72
C SER A 499 -49.83 -12.37 -15.92
N ILE A 500 -48.94 -11.50 -16.39
CA ILE A 500 -49.25 -10.08 -16.68
C ILE A 500 -50.23 -9.97 -17.84
N GLN A 501 -50.06 -10.80 -18.90
CA GLN A 501 -50.99 -10.79 -20.06
C GLN A 501 -52.39 -11.26 -19.72
N ASP A 502 -52.49 -12.28 -18.86
CA ASP A 502 -53.79 -12.90 -18.50
C ASP A 502 -54.47 -12.22 -17.29
N ALA A 503 -53.86 -11.19 -16.73
CA ALA A 503 -54.30 -10.58 -15.48
C ALA A 503 -55.63 -9.86 -15.58
N LYS A 504 -56.51 -10.12 -14.60
CA LYS A 504 -57.73 -9.38 -14.35
C LYS A 504 -57.63 -8.37 -13.19
N ASP A 505 -56.59 -8.52 -12.35
CA ASP A 505 -56.35 -7.69 -11.18
C ASP A 505 -55.11 -6.82 -11.39
N MET A 506 -55.32 -5.51 -11.47
CA MET A 506 -54.20 -4.55 -11.64
C MET A 506 -53.23 -4.51 -10.50
N LYS A 507 -53.65 -4.85 -9.26
CA LYS A 507 -52.74 -4.89 -8.13
C LYS A 507 -51.74 -6.06 -8.24
N ALA A 508 -52.22 -7.20 -8.76
CA ALA A 508 -51.34 -8.34 -9.01
C ALA A 508 -50.34 -8.04 -10.14
N VAL A 509 -50.81 -7.35 -11.20
CA VAL A 509 -49.90 -6.91 -12.29
C VAL A 509 -48.79 -6.02 -11.78
N HIS A 510 -49.09 -5.12 -10.87
CA HIS A 510 -48.12 -4.21 -10.29
C HIS A 510 -46.99 -4.98 -9.55
N ALA A 511 -47.34 -5.93 -8.70
CA ALA A 511 -46.36 -6.75 -8.03
C ALA A 511 -45.53 -7.61 -9.02
N TRP A 512 -46.17 -8.16 -10.06
CA TRP A 512 -45.46 -8.99 -11.07
C TRP A 512 -44.52 -8.15 -11.96
N LEU A 513 -44.82 -6.89 -12.23
CA LEU A 513 -43.91 -5.97 -12.95
C LEU A 513 -42.62 -5.76 -12.16
N LEU A 514 -42.68 -5.49 -10.85
CA LEU A 514 -41.51 -5.33 -10.02
C LEU A 514 -40.67 -6.64 -9.98
N GLN A 515 -41.33 -7.78 -9.79
CA GLN A 515 -40.69 -9.08 -9.79
C GLN A 515 -39.98 -9.38 -11.11
N ARG A 516 -40.66 -9.09 -12.25
CA ARG A 516 -40.10 -9.32 -13.59
C ARG A 516 -38.92 -8.37 -13.87
N ALA A 517 -39.04 -7.09 -13.46
CA ALA A 517 -37.96 -6.14 -13.57
C ALA A 517 -36.69 -6.58 -12.81
N VAL A 518 -36.86 -7.12 -11.59
CA VAL A 518 -35.75 -7.71 -10.83
C VAL A 518 -35.16 -8.94 -11.53
N ALA A 519 -36.00 -9.82 -12.11
CA ALA A 519 -35.52 -10.96 -12.88
C ALA A 519 -34.74 -10.54 -14.14
N TYR A 520 -35.24 -9.51 -14.86
CA TYR A 520 -34.48 -8.91 -15.97
C TYR A 520 -33.16 -8.29 -15.53
N SER A 521 -33.13 -7.58 -14.40
CA SER A 521 -31.89 -7.03 -13.84
C SER A 521 -30.86 -8.11 -13.53
N VAL A 522 -31.27 -9.18 -12.84
CA VAL A 522 -30.40 -10.32 -12.48
C VAL A 522 -29.86 -11.02 -13.72
N THR A 523 -30.65 -11.07 -14.83
CA THR A 523 -30.19 -11.64 -16.12
C THR A 523 -29.52 -10.59 -17.02
N GLN A 524 -29.21 -9.39 -16.52
CA GLN A 524 -28.58 -8.28 -17.22
C GLN A 524 -29.36 -7.70 -18.41
N ASN A 525 -30.64 -7.94 -18.48
CA ASN A 525 -31.55 -7.35 -19.47
C ASN A 525 -32.08 -6.00 -18.97
N PHE A 526 -31.17 -5.02 -18.81
CA PHE A 526 -31.46 -3.75 -18.13
C PHE A 526 -32.52 -2.88 -18.86
N ASP A 527 -32.55 -2.94 -20.19
CA ASP A 527 -33.57 -2.19 -20.97
C ASP A 527 -35.01 -2.65 -20.61
N GLU A 528 -35.24 -3.96 -20.56
CA GLU A 528 -36.54 -4.52 -20.23
C GLU A 528 -36.88 -4.29 -18.75
N ALA A 529 -35.86 -4.37 -17.85
CA ALA A 529 -36.06 -4.02 -16.45
C ALA A 529 -36.52 -2.55 -16.29
N ILE A 530 -35.88 -1.62 -17.00
CA ILE A 530 -36.24 -0.19 -16.99
C ILE A 530 -37.65 0.03 -17.55
N ASN A 531 -38.02 -0.69 -18.61
CA ASN A 531 -39.37 -0.59 -19.19
C ASN A 531 -40.44 -1.02 -18.18
N ASP A 532 -40.28 -2.15 -17.51
CA ASP A 532 -41.21 -2.61 -16.48
C ASP A 532 -41.29 -1.62 -15.29
N LEU A 533 -40.13 -1.09 -14.85
CA LEU A 533 -40.09 -0.12 -13.75
C LEU A 533 -40.70 1.25 -14.14
N ASN A 534 -40.62 1.65 -15.41
CA ASN A 534 -41.33 2.83 -15.90
C ASN A 534 -42.85 2.64 -15.79
N VAL A 535 -43.38 1.50 -16.27
CA VAL A 535 -44.83 1.18 -16.17
C VAL A 535 -45.26 1.09 -14.71
N TYR A 536 -44.42 0.51 -13.86
CA TYR A 536 -44.68 0.42 -12.42
C TYR A 536 -44.79 1.82 -11.79
N LEU A 537 -43.82 2.70 -12.03
CA LEU A 537 -43.74 4.03 -11.43
C LEU A 537 -44.78 5.02 -12.00
N ASP A 538 -45.28 4.79 -13.22
CA ASP A 538 -46.43 5.53 -13.77
C ASP A 538 -47.73 5.26 -12.99
N GLN A 539 -47.82 4.09 -12.34
CA GLN A 539 -48.97 3.69 -11.52
C GLN A 539 -48.76 4.00 -10.03
N ASP A 540 -47.53 3.81 -9.52
CA ASP A 540 -47.17 4.09 -8.14
C ASP A 540 -45.83 4.83 -8.05
N SER A 541 -45.91 6.15 -7.98
CA SER A 541 -44.71 7.01 -7.82
C SER A 541 -44.19 7.11 -6.39
N THR A 542 -44.67 6.26 -5.47
CA THR A 542 -44.29 6.28 -4.06
C THR A 542 -43.33 5.12 -3.66
N SER A 543 -43.04 4.20 -4.56
CA SER A 543 -42.19 3.05 -4.28
C SER A 543 -40.71 3.44 -4.31
N THR A 544 -40.04 3.36 -3.17
CA THR A 544 -38.61 3.55 -3.03
C THR A 544 -37.83 2.45 -3.78
N ILE A 545 -38.29 1.21 -3.70
CA ILE A 545 -37.67 0.05 -4.36
C ILE A 545 -37.60 0.23 -5.87
N ALA A 546 -38.70 0.71 -6.46
CA ALA A 546 -38.79 0.85 -7.92
C ALA A 546 -37.87 1.96 -8.45
N TYR A 547 -37.79 3.12 -7.79
CA TYR A 547 -36.78 4.15 -8.11
C TYR A 547 -35.36 3.65 -7.91
N TRP A 548 -35.08 2.99 -6.77
CA TRP A 548 -33.79 2.42 -6.48
C TRP A 548 -33.34 1.46 -7.59
N GLN A 549 -34.15 0.46 -7.89
CA GLN A 549 -33.80 -0.56 -8.88
C GLN A 549 -33.67 0.03 -10.30
N ARG A 550 -34.53 1.00 -10.66
CA ARG A 550 -34.43 1.67 -11.95
C ARG A 550 -33.14 2.48 -12.06
N ALA A 551 -32.76 3.20 -11.03
CA ALA A 551 -31.48 3.93 -10.99
C ALA A 551 -30.28 3.01 -11.14
N VAL A 552 -30.29 1.85 -10.48
CA VAL A 552 -29.21 0.85 -10.61
C VAL A 552 -29.15 0.29 -12.05
N CYS A 553 -30.29 -0.12 -12.62
CA CYS A 553 -30.33 -0.61 -14.02
C CYS A 553 -29.84 0.46 -15.02
N GLN A 554 -30.28 1.71 -14.85
CA GLN A 554 -29.80 2.83 -15.69
C GLN A 554 -28.29 3.07 -15.52
N PHE A 555 -27.76 2.97 -14.29
CA PHE A 555 -26.33 3.12 -14.04
C PHE A 555 -25.53 2.04 -14.75
N MET A 556 -25.92 0.77 -14.61
CA MET A 556 -25.24 -0.36 -15.25
C MET A 556 -25.26 -0.25 -16.77
N MET A 557 -26.41 0.17 -17.35
CA MET A 557 -26.52 0.41 -18.78
C MET A 557 -25.69 1.61 -19.25
N ASN A 558 -25.61 2.68 -18.44
CA ASN A 558 -24.77 3.83 -18.75
C ASN A 558 -23.28 3.48 -18.72
N ASP A 559 -22.84 2.65 -17.78
CA ASP A 559 -21.46 2.17 -17.72
C ASP A 559 -21.09 1.36 -18.97
N PHE A 560 -21.98 0.46 -19.40
CA PHE A 560 -21.84 -0.25 -20.67
C PHE A 560 -21.77 0.73 -21.87
N ASN A 561 -22.65 1.72 -21.95
CA ASN A 561 -22.66 2.71 -23.02
C ASN A 561 -21.37 3.55 -23.08
N VAL A 562 -20.83 3.96 -21.92
CA VAL A 562 -19.56 4.70 -21.84
C VAL A 562 -18.40 3.84 -22.36
N SER A 563 -18.35 2.56 -22.02
CA SER A 563 -17.33 1.64 -22.53
C SER A 563 -17.35 1.50 -24.06
N HIS A 564 -18.49 1.80 -24.70
CA HIS A 564 -18.68 1.82 -26.15
C HIS A 564 -18.64 3.23 -26.76
N GLY A 565 -18.24 4.27 -25.99
CA GLY A 565 -18.04 5.63 -26.48
C GLY A 565 -19.34 6.44 -26.71
N VAL A 566 -20.46 6.03 -26.12
CA VAL A 566 -21.74 6.73 -26.23
C VAL A 566 -21.82 7.86 -25.18
N ASP A 567 -22.25 9.05 -25.59
CA ASP A 567 -22.52 10.15 -24.66
C ASP A 567 -23.75 9.85 -23.78
N ILE A 568 -23.55 9.90 -22.46
CA ILE A 568 -24.56 9.54 -21.47
C ILE A 568 -25.04 10.71 -20.61
N GLN A 569 -24.68 11.96 -20.91
CA GLN A 569 -24.95 13.10 -20.00
C GLN A 569 -26.44 13.20 -19.60
N LEU A 570 -27.35 13.11 -20.56
CA LEU A 570 -28.79 13.18 -20.29
C LEU A 570 -29.31 11.94 -19.55
N LYS A 571 -28.76 10.76 -19.89
CA LYS A 571 -29.13 9.49 -19.23
C LYS A 571 -28.64 9.47 -17.78
N ALA A 572 -27.44 9.98 -17.53
CA ALA A 572 -26.89 10.10 -16.18
C ALA A 572 -27.70 11.07 -15.29
N ALA A 573 -28.25 12.15 -15.85
CA ALA A 573 -29.13 13.05 -15.10
C ALA A 573 -30.40 12.32 -14.62
N LYS A 574 -31.02 11.48 -15.46
CA LYS A 574 -32.19 10.67 -15.07
C LYS A 574 -31.87 9.67 -13.96
N THR A 575 -30.69 9.03 -14.03
CA THR A 575 -30.20 8.13 -12.97
C THR A 575 -30.07 8.85 -11.64
N LEU A 576 -29.49 10.07 -11.65
CA LEU A 576 -29.37 10.89 -10.45
C LEU A 576 -30.73 11.33 -9.90
N ASP A 577 -31.67 11.69 -10.77
CA ASP A 577 -33.04 12.05 -10.37
C ASP A 577 -33.74 10.88 -9.67
N ASP A 578 -33.60 9.66 -10.17
CA ASP A 578 -34.18 8.47 -9.53
C ASP A 578 -33.56 8.21 -8.15
N PHE A 579 -32.22 8.32 -7.98
CA PHE A 579 -31.59 8.22 -6.65
C PHE A 579 -32.11 9.32 -5.71
N ASN A 580 -32.26 10.54 -6.19
CA ASN A 580 -32.76 11.65 -5.39
C ASN A 580 -34.24 11.45 -4.98
N GLN A 581 -35.09 10.90 -5.86
CA GLN A 581 -36.48 10.58 -5.53
C GLN A 581 -36.53 9.42 -4.52
N ALA A 582 -35.75 8.36 -4.70
CA ALA A 582 -35.67 7.28 -3.73
C ALA A 582 -35.23 7.77 -2.34
N ILE A 583 -34.20 8.62 -2.25
CA ILE A 583 -33.74 9.24 -0.99
C ILE A 583 -34.80 10.16 -0.38
N LYS A 584 -35.58 10.88 -1.20
CA LYS A 584 -36.67 11.74 -0.72
C LYS A 584 -37.80 10.92 -0.10
N LEU A 585 -38.06 9.72 -0.63
CA LEU A 585 -39.09 8.80 -0.12
C LEU A 585 -38.59 8.07 1.14
N ASP A 586 -37.35 7.58 1.13
CA ASP A 586 -36.72 6.91 2.27
C ASP A 586 -35.32 7.46 2.57
N GLY A 587 -35.28 8.58 3.30
CA GLY A 587 -34.04 9.25 3.72
C GLY A 587 -33.27 8.54 4.83
N GLN A 588 -33.74 7.40 5.34
CA GLN A 588 -33.05 6.61 6.34
C GLN A 588 -32.38 5.36 5.76
N ASN A 589 -32.45 5.16 4.46
CA ASN A 589 -31.88 4.02 3.77
C ASN A 589 -30.42 4.25 3.39
N ALA A 590 -29.49 3.61 4.09
CA ALA A 590 -28.05 3.74 3.87
C ALA A 590 -27.59 3.33 2.46
N TYR A 591 -28.28 2.34 1.86
CA TYR A 591 -27.92 1.83 0.53
C TYR A 591 -28.14 2.85 -0.58
N LEU A 592 -29.14 3.71 -0.44
CA LEU A 592 -29.43 4.76 -1.43
C LEU A 592 -28.32 5.81 -1.48
N TYR A 593 -27.86 6.26 -0.32
CA TYR A 593 -26.72 7.18 -0.25
C TYR A 593 -25.44 6.52 -0.74
N TYR A 594 -25.20 5.25 -0.37
CA TYR A 594 -24.06 4.49 -0.88
C TYR A 594 -24.07 4.41 -2.42
N ASN A 595 -25.21 4.06 -3.02
CA ASN A 595 -25.36 3.95 -4.46
C ASN A 595 -25.19 5.30 -5.18
N ARG A 596 -25.77 6.38 -4.64
CA ARG A 596 -25.54 7.72 -5.18
C ARG A 596 -24.08 8.14 -5.04
N GLY A 597 -23.41 7.76 -3.96
CA GLY A 597 -21.97 7.90 -3.80
C GLY A 597 -21.19 7.16 -4.88
N ASN A 598 -21.57 5.92 -5.23
CA ASN A 598 -20.97 5.17 -6.35
C ASN A 598 -21.20 5.88 -7.69
N PHE A 599 -22.38 6.43 -7.91
CA PHE A 599 -22.69 7.23 -9.10
C PHE A 599 -21.78 8.47 -9.20
N HIS A 600 -21.63 9.25 -8.13
CA HIS A 600 -20.74 10.41 -8.09
C HIS A 600 -19.27 10.01 -8.29
N ALA A 601 -18.83 8.90 -7.67
CA ALA A 601 -17.46 8.39 -7.82
C ALA A 601 -17.15 7.96 -9.26
N ALA A 602 -18.11 7.36 -9.98
CA ALA A 602 -17.94 7.00 -11.39
C ALA A 602 -17.76 8.24 -12.27
N ARG A 603 -18.39 9.36 -11.93
CA ARG A 603 -18.27 10.65 -12.61
C ARG A 603 -17.07 11.47 -12.17
N LYS A 604 -16.28 10.97 -11.22
CA LYS A 604 -15.13 11.64 -10.58
C LYS A 604 -15.52 12.85 -9.72
N ASP A 605 -16.78 12.96 -9.33
CA ASP A 605 -17.29 13.97 -8.39
C ASP A 605 -16.97 13.51 -6.94
N TYR A 606 -15.68 13.37 -6.63
CA TYR A 606 -15.19 12.66 -5.45
C TYR A 606 -15.65 13.26 -4.12
N GLN A 607 -15.84 14.59 -4.03
CA GLN A 607 -16.32 15.20 -2.79
C GLN A 607 -17.77 14.80 -2.51
N LEU A 608 -18.66 14.85 -3.52
CA LEU A 608 -20.04 14.41 -3.39
C LEU A 608 -20.12 12.92 -3.03
N ALA A 609 -19.24 12.10 -3.62
CA ALA A 609 -19.16 10.68 -3.27
C ALA A 609 -18.76 10.46 -1.80
N ILE A 610 -17.75 11.21 -1.29
CA ILE A 610 -17.32 11.14 0.10
C ILE A 610 -18.45 11.56 1.06
N ASP A 611 -19.20 12.61 0.72
CA ASP A 611 -20.30 13.10 1.53
C ASP A 611 -21.43 12.06 1.60
N ASP A 612 -21.78 11.45 0.48
CA ASP A 612 -22.79 10.40 0.41
C ASP A 612 -22.36 9.11 1.13
N TYR A 613 -21.12 8.65 0.96
CA TYR A 613 -20.63 7.51 1.74
C TYR A 613 -20.57 7.82 3.23
N THR A 614 -20.24 9.07 3.59
CA THR A 614 -20.26 9.48 5.00
C THR A 614 -21.68 9.41 5.56
N LYS A 615 -22.68 9.87 4.80
CA LYS A 615 -24.07 9.76 5.20
C LYS A 615 -24.54 8.31 5.31
N ALA A 616 -24.14 7.45 4.36
CA ALA A 616 -24.43 6.01 4.43
C ALA A 616 -23.85 5.36 5.70
N ILE A 617 -22.62 5.70 6.07
CA ILE A 617 -21.96 5.22 7.29
C ILE A 617 -22.64 5.75 8.57
N GLU A 618 -23.13 7.00 8.57
CA GLU A 618 -23.89 7.55 9.69
C GLU A 618 -25.20 6.79 9.93
N LEU A 619 -25.85 6.36 8.84
CA LEU A 619 -27.10 5.59 8.90
C LEU A 619 -26.86 4.11 9.26
N ASP A 620 -25.84 3.49 8.70
CA ASP A 620 -25.40 2.14 9.06
C ASP A 620 -23.88 2.07 9.21
N SER A 621 -23.41 2.13 10.43
CA SER A 621 -21.97 2.05 10.78
C SER A 621 -21.33 0.69 10.50
N ARG A 622 -22.11 -0.32 10.09
CA ARG A 622 -21.63 -1.66 9.71
C ARG A 622 -21.54 -1.86 8.20
N LEU A 623 -21.86 -0.85 7.41
CA LEU A 623 -21.80 -0.89 5.95
C LEU A 623 -20.34 -0.84 5.47
N ALA A 624 -19.71 -2.00 5.40
CA ALA A 624 -18.28 -2.17 5.11
C ALA A 624 -17.90 -1.58 3.74
N GLU A 625 -18.78 -1.71 2.74
CA GLU A 625 -18.61 -1.27 1.37
C GLU A 625 -18.46 0.25 1.29
N ALA A 626 -19.19 0.98 2.13
CA ALA A 626 -19.12 2.44 2.18
C ALA A 626 -17.76 2.92 2.72
N TYR A 627 -17.24 2.27 3.76
CA TYR A 627 -15.89 2.53 4.25
C TYR A 627 -14.86 2.20 3.17
N TYR A 628 -14.98 1.06 2.50
CA TYR A 628 -14.04 0.63 1.47
C TYR A 628 -13.97 1.64 0.32
N ASN A 629 -15.11 1.99 -0.26
CA ASN A 629 -15.17 2.90 -1.41
C ASN A 629 -14.72 4.33 -1.04
N ARG A 630 -15.10 4.85 0.14
CA ARG A 630 -14.63 6.13 0.65
C ARG A 630 -13.12 6.10 0.90
N GLY A 631 -12.61 5.00 1.45
CA GLY A 631 -11.20 4.78 1.71
C GLY A 631 -10.36 4.80 0.43
N ILE A 632 -10.82 4.13 -0.64
CA ILE A 632 -10.14 4.15 -1.95
C ILE A 632 -10.03 5.57 -2.50
N ILE A 633 -11.12 6.35 -2.48
CA ILE A 633 -11.09 7.74 -2.97
C ILE A 633 -10.14 8.60 -2.14
N ARG A 634 -10.16 8.47 -0.82
CA ARG A 634 -9.29 9.23 0.08
C ARG A 634 -7.81 8.88 -0.08
N LEU A 635 -7.48 7.65 -0.50
CA LEU A 635 -6.09 7.24 -0.76
C LEU A 635 -5.46 7.94 -1.97
N GLU A 636 -6.25 8.40 -2.93
CA GLU A 636 -5.76 9.09 -4.13
C GLU A 636 -5.26 10.51 -3.81
N ASN A 637 -5.68 11.09 -2.69
CA ASN A 637 -5.28 12.43 -2.25
C ASN A 637 -4.32 12.33 -1.05
N THR A 638 -3.14 12.92 -1.18
CA THR A 638 -2.08 12.89 -0.15
C THR A 638 -2.53 13.45 1.20
N HIS A 639 -3.37 14.49 1.21
CA HIS A 639 -3.88 15.11 2.45
C HIS A 639 -4.91 14.25 3.20
N THR A 640 -5.60 13.33 2.51
CA THR A 640 -6.61 12.46 3.10
C THR A 640 -6.16 11.01 3.20
N LYS A 641 -4.92 10.69 2.85
CA LYS A 641 -4.38 9.32 2.79
C LYS A 641 -4.57 8.57 4.11
N ASN A 642 -4.24 9.18 5.24
CA ASN A 642 -4.38 8.52 6.55
C ASN A 642 -5.83 8.23 6.90
N ALA A 643 -6.76 9.14 6.57
CA ALA A 643 -8.18 8.88 6.73
C ALA A 643 -8.68 7.76 5.79
N GLY A 644 -8.10 7.67 4.59
CA GLY A 644 -8.36 6.57 3.65
C GLY A 644 -7.90 5.21 4.21
N ILE A 645 -6.71 5.15 4.81
CA ILE A 645 -6.20 3.93 5.48
C ILE A 645 -7.11 3.54 6.64
N ALA A 646 -7.56 4.51 7.47
CA ALA A 646 -8.48 4.24 8.57
C ALA A 646 -9.83 3.68 8.09
N ASP A 647 -10.37 4.21 6.99
CA ASP A 647 -11.59 3.69 6.37
C ASP A 647 -11.38 2.24 5.86
N LEU A 648 -10.27 1.95 5.19
CA LEU A 648 -9.97 0.59 4.72
C LEU A 648 -9.74 -0.39 5.87
N SER A 649 -9.04 0.04 6.94
CA SER A 649 -8.91 -0.77 8.15
C SER A 649 -10.29 -1.13 8.72
N LYS A 650 -11.20 -0.14 8.77
CA LYS A 650 -12.58 -0.36 9.24
C LYS A 650 -13.36 -1.31 8.33
N ALA A 651 -13.23 -1.17 7.01
CA ALA A 651 -13.81 -2.08 6.03
C ALA A 651 -13.32 -3.53 6.25
N GLY A 652 -12.02 -3.70 6.50
CA GLY A 652 -11.42 -5.01 6.83
C GLY A 652 -11.96 -5.61 8.13
N GLU A 653 -12.15 -4.80 9.18
CA GLU A 653 -12.80 -5.23 10.43
C GLU A 653 -14.23 -5.71 10.21
N LEU A 654 -14.93 -5.09 9.26
CA LEU A 654 -16.32 -5.39 8.92
C LEU A 654 -16.48 -6.50 7.86
N GLY A 655 -15.37 -7.11 7.40
CA GLY A 655 -15.41 -8.32 6.58
C GLY A 655 -14.92 -8.16 5.14
N ILE A 656 -14.54 -6.96 4.68
CA ILE A 656 -13.90 -6.76 3.38
C ILE A 656 -12.38 -6.92 3.56
N TYR A 657 -11.91 -8.15 3.68
CA TYR A 657 -10.51 -8.47 4.00
C TYR A 657 -9.52 -8.07 2.92
N ASP A 658 -9.96 -7.93 1.67
CA ASP A 658 -9.15 -7.41 0.56
C ASP A 658 -8.64 -5.97 0.82
N ALA A 659 -9.29 -5.24 1.73
CA ALA A 659 -8.85 -3.91 2.17
C ALA A 659 -7.42 -3.91 2.73
N TYR A 660 -7.01 -4.96 3.44
CA TYR A 660 -5.64 -5.10 3.96
C TYR A 660 -4.61 -5.25 2.84
N GLY A 661 -4.95 -5.94 1.75
CA GLY A 661 -4.11 -6.01 0.56
C GLY A 661 -3.94 -4.66 -0.14
N VAL A 662 -4.98 -3.82 -0.12
CA VAL A 662 -4.91 -2.44 -0.64
C VAL A 662 -4.03 -1.57 0.24
N ILE A 663 -4.19 -1.63 1.57
CA ILE A 663 -3.36 -0.90 2.54
C ILE A 663 -1.89 -1.25 2.31
N LYS A 664 -1.53 -2.52 2.35
CA LYS A 664 -0.14 -2.99 2.19
C LYS A 664 0.49 -2.47 0.91
N ARG A 665 -0.22 -2.51 -0.21
CA ARG A 665 0.26 -2.04 -1.51
C ARG A 665 0.50 -0.53 -1.57
N LYS A 666 -0.28 0.27 -0.84
CA LYS A 666 -0.21 1.74 -0.84
C LYS A 666 0.69 2.30 0.26
N THR A 667 1.01 1.49 1.27
CA THR A 667 1.95 1.83 2.36
C THR A 667 3.37 1.38 2.05
N ALA A 668 3.54 0.33 1.22
CA ALA A 668 4.86 -0.08 0.73
C ALA A 668 5.58 1.12 0.11
N LYS A 669 6.72 1.49 0.65
CA LYS A 669 7.61 2.53 0.08
C LYS A 669 8.07 2.02 -1.29
N LYS A 670 7.82 2.82 -2.37
CA LYS A 670 8.40 2.60 -3.68
C LYS A 670 9.91 2.79 -3.66
#